data_304b1bc498ec02abcc1677299cdc1863
#
_entry.id   304b1bc498ec02abcc1677299cdc1863
#
_cell.length_a   1.000
_cell.length_b   1.000
_cell.length_c   1.000
_cell.angle_alpha   90.00
_cell.angle_beta   90.00
_cell.angle_gamma   90.00
#
_symmetry.space_group_name_H-M   'P 1'
#
loop_
_entity.id
_entity.type
_entity.pdbx_description
1 polymer ?
#
loop_
_entity_poly.entity_id
_entity_poly.type
_entity_poly.pdbx_seq_one_letter_code
_entity_poly.pdbx_strand_id
1 'polypeptide(L)'
;RDVERSRGLGDVYKRQAPQGPINAAYKTFEKAAISPSIAGTGFIGTPIVAPDEQDKKKGEMSWNDIETMLSGFAYDAYYNQNETSKKNYFTVFDYAIDQGFAYGSGMGTNHHYGYQVRKIYTTAWLMRDAIYKHPHRDAYLSTLRFWAALQETRQPCSPTRDELLDSWHTLLMAKFISAMMFPDAREQAQALSGLSRWLSSSLRYTPGTIGGIKVDGTTFHHGGFYPGYTTGVLATVGEYIAFTNGTSFELTEDARKHMKSAFIAMRNYCNFYEWGIGISGRHPFGGKMGSDDIEAFANIALSGDLSGQGNTFDRGLAADYLRLIRNSDTPNARFFKKEGIQPAQAPQGFFVYNYGSAGIFRRADWMVTLKGYTTDVWGSEIYTKDNRYGRYQSYGSVQIMGKGNPVSRAGSGFVQEGWDWNRLPGTTTIHLPFNLLDSPLKGTTMARSKENFSGSSSLDGKNGMFAMKLAERDYENFTPDFVARKSVFCFDNRMVCLGTGIANSNADYPTETTLFQTKYNGKEPKVGEDNYWLHDGYDNYYHVVDGTVRAQVAEQESRHEKTREITKGKFSSAWIEHGKAPKEGTYEYMVLIQPSASDLDELRKTPAYEVLQRDQTAHVVYDKKTGITAYAAFEAYQPAADKVVVAIPAETMVMYAKESDKGIRLSVCDPNLNIEEKTYTTKEPSRPITKEIRLKGHWRLTSPMENVRLEQQGDQTVLTVTCQHGQPVEMLMENK
;
A
#
# COMPACT_ATOMS: atom_id res chain seq x y z
N ARG A 1 1.86 -1.12 -37.57
CA ARG A 1 1.14 -0.80 -36.30
C ARG A 1 1.60 0.55 -35.70
N ASP A 2 2.89 0.90 -35.74
CA ASP A 2 3.43 2.16 -35.21
C ASP A 2 3.06 3.37 -36.05
N VAL A 3 2.89 3.20 -37.36
CA VAL A 3 2.48 4.26 -38.30
C VAL A 3 1.01 4.67 -38.12
N GLU A 4 0.13 3.75 -37.69
CA GLU A 4 -1.28 4.08 -37.41
C GLU A 4 -1.46 4.73 -36.02
N ARG A 5 -0.64 4.34 -35.03
CA ARG A 5 -0.60 5.03 -33.70
C ARG A 5 -0.08 6.48 -33.85
N SER A 6 0.94 6.70 -34.66
CA SER A 6 1.48 8.05 -34.91
C SER A 6 0.54 8.93 -35.76
N ARG A 7 -0.24 8.34 -36.68
CA ARG A 7 -1.21 9.10 -37.50
C ARG A 7 -2.43 9.54 -36.70
N GLY A 8 -2.92 8.73 -35.73
CA GLY A 8 -4.02 9.14 -34.85
C GLY A 8 -3.66 10.23 -33.84
N LEU A 9 -2.38 10.37 -33.49
CA LEU A 9 -1.87 11.41 -32.59
C LEU A 9 -1.38 12.68 -33.34
N GLY A 10 -1.12 12.57 -34.64
CA GLY A 10 -0.52 13.64 -35.45
C GLY A 10 -1.49 14.69 -35.98
N ASP A 11 -2.77 14.36 -36.14
CA ASP A 11 -3.68 15.22 -36.89
C ASP A 11 -4.71 15.98 -36.04
N VAL A 12 -4.87 15.70 -34.77
CA VAL A 12 -5.94 16.29 -33.95
C VAL A 12 -5.47 17.45 -33.05
N TYR A 13 -4.17 17.55 -32.77
CA TYR A 13 -3.64 18.67 -32.00
C TYR A 13 -2.29 19.12 -32.55
N LYS A 14 -2.26 20.20 -33.29
CA LYS A 14 -1.18 21.19 -33.14
C LYS A 14 -1.25 21.60 -31.66
N ARG A 15 -0.51 20.90 -30.80
CA ARG A 15 -0.46 21.24 -29.37
C ARG A 15 0.01 22.68 -29.30
N GLN A 16 -0.87 23.57 -28.90
CA GLN A 16 -0.50 24.93 -28.60
C GLN A 16 0.57 24.88 -27.50
N ALA A 17 1.56 25.72 -27.63
CA ALA A 17 2.57 25.86 -26.59
C ALA A 17 1.89 26.08 -25.22
N PRO A 18 2.31 25.39 -24.15
CA PRO A 18 1.66 25.52 -22.83
C PRO A 18 1.99 26.90 -22.23
N GLN A 19 1.11 27.86 -22.44
CA GLN A 19 1.34 29.27 -22.10
C GLN A 19 1.57 29.50 -20.60
N GLY A 20 0.91 28.76 -19.72
CA GLY A 20 1.10 28.86 -18.28
C GLY A 20 2.54 28.59 -17.83
N PRO A 21 3.13 27.43 -18.17
CA PRO A 21 4.55 27.14 -17.93
C PRO A 21 5.52 28.15 -18.54
N ILE A 22 5.22 28.65 -19.76
CA ILE A 22 6.05 29.66 -20.41
C ILE A 22 6.05 30.96 -19.59
N ASN A 23 4.89 31.48 -19.23
CA ASN A 23 4.75 32.67 -18.42
C ASN A 23 5.46 32.53 -17.05
N ALA A 24 5.30 31.35 -16.41
CA ALA A 24 5.97 31.04 -15.16
C ALA A 24 7.52 31.07 -15.30
N ALA A 25 8.05 30.54 -16.41
CA ALA A 25 9.50 30.57 -16.69
C ALA A 25 10.03 31.98 -16.78
N TYR A 26 9.41 32.86 -17.56
CA TYR A 26 9.83 34.28 -17.69
C TYR A 26 9.79 35.00 -16.35
N LYS A 27 8.68 34.85 -15.59
CA LYS A 27 8.56 35.47 -14.26
C LYS A 27 9.61 34.97 -13.28
N THR A 28 9.92 33.69 -13.29
CA THR A 28 10.94 33.10 -12.41
C THR A 28 12.33 33.53 -12.83
N PHE A 29 12.60 33.60 -14.13
CA PHE A 29 13.88 34.03 -14.67
C PHE A 29 14.20 35.50 -14.34
N GLU A 30 13.23 36.40 -14.50
CA GLU A 30 13.38 37.80 -14.10
C GLU A 30 13.71 37.91 -12.60
N LYS A 31 13.03 37.18 -11.77
CA LYS A 31 13.27 37.15 -10.31
C LYS A 31 14.60 36.51 -9.95
N ALA A 32 15.07 35.53 -10.71
CA ALA A 32 16.33 34.84 -10.50
C ALA A 32 17.55 35.73 -10.79
N ALA A 33 17.40 36.78 -11.63
CA ALA A 33 18.40 37.75 -11.98
C ALA A 33 19.75 37.12 -12.46
N ILE A 34 19.63 36.05 -13.25
CA ILE A 34 20.81 35.31 -13.74
C ILE A 34 21.55 36.11 -14.80
N SER A 35 22.85 36.33 -14.59
CA SER A 35 23.73 37.00 -15.56
C SER A 35 25.16 36.45 -15.47
N PRO A 36 25.94 36.49 -16.57
CA PRO A 36 27.36 36.14 -16.49
C PRO A 36 28.09 37.00 -15.46
N SER A 37 29.05 36.42 -14.77
CA SER A 37 29.92 37.18 -13.86
C SER A 37 30.79 38.19 -14.62
N ILE A 38 31.16 39.29 -13.97
CA ILE A 38 32.03 40.31 -14.55
C ILE A 38 33.39 39.73 -14.98
N ALA A 39 33.89 38.73 -14.26
CA ALA A 39 35.13 38.03 -14.58
C ALA A 39 34.98 37.01 -15.73
N GLY A 40 33.75 36.74 -16.22
CA GLY A 40 33.51 35.77 -17.28
C GLY A 40 33.71 34.28 -16.87
N THR A 41 33.89 34.03 -15.57
CA THR A 41 34.23 32.69 -15.04
C THR A 41 33.07 31.97 -14.36
N GLY A 42 31.86 32.46 -14.48
CA GLY A 42 30.65 31.86 -13.87
C GLY A 42 29.45 32.79 -13.95
N PHE A 43 28.50 32.62 -13.07
CA PHE A 43 27.23 33.35 -13.07
C PHE A 43 27.00 34.09 -11.76
N ILE A 44 26.23 35.17 -11.85
CA ILE A 44 25.63 35.87 -10.71
C ILE A 44 24.11 35.64 -10.81
N GLY A 45 23.48 35.41 -9.70
CA GLY A 45 22.02 35.18 -9.63
C GLY A 45 21.58 34.80 -8.23
N THR A 46 20.29 34.55 -8.08
CA THR A 46 19.72 34.04 -6.82
C THR A 46 20.23 32.63 -6.56
N PRO A 47 20.88 32.36 -5.40
CA PRO A 47 21.46 31.05 -5.11
C PRO A 47 20.36 29.95 -4.98
N ILE A 48 20.77 28.74 -5.31
CA ILE A 48 19.88 27.56 -5.26
C ILE A 48 20.17 26.78 -3.99
N VAL A 49 19.11 26.42 -3.22
CA VAL A 49 19.24 25.51 -2.07
C VAL A 49 19.31 24.06 -2.51
N ALA A 50 20.11 23.27 -1.81
CA ALA A 50 20.16 21.83 -2.03
C ALA A 50 18.80 21.17 -1.74
N PRO A 51 18.43 20.08 -2.47
CA PRO A 51 17.13 19.42 -2.29
C PRO A 51 16.88 18.87 -0.88
N ASP A 52 17.94 18.50 -0.18
CA ASP A 52 17.85 17.96 1.19
C ASP A 52 17.67 19.05 2.26
N GLU A 53 17.82 20.31 1.91
CA GLU A 53 17.48 21.43 2.77
C GLU A 53 16.01 21.78 2.65
N GLN A 54 15.25 21.55 3.72
CA GLN A 54 13.79 21.71 3.73
C GLN A 54 13.32 23.16 3.89
N ASP A 55 14.16 24.06 4.37
CA ASP A 55 13.79 25.44 4.68
C ASP A 55 14.49 26.43 3.73
N LYS A 56 13.76 26.78 2.65
CA LYS A 56 14.17 27.85 1.73
C LYS A 56 14.22 29.18 2.49
N LYS A 57 15.41 29.78 2.55
CA LYS A 57 15.61 31.11 3.11
C LYS A 57 15.13 32.21 2.14
N LYS A 58 14.78 33.36 2.69
CA LYS A 58 14.41 34.51 1.86
C LYS A 58 15.56 34.88 0.92
N GLY A 59 15.29 34.92 -0.38
CA GLY A 59 16.30 35.28 -1.39
C GLY A 59 17.01 34.07 -2.04
N GLU A 60 16.57 32.84 -1.76
CA GLU A 60 17.04 31.60 -2.38
C GLU A 60 16.01 31.02 -3.36
N MET A 61 16.47 30.22 -4.32
CA MET A 61 15.63 29.44 -5.24
C MET A 61 15.65 27.97 -4.87
N SER A 62 14.58 27.27 -5.21
CA SER A 62 14.49 25.82 -5.19
C SER A 62 14.85 25.22 -6.55
N TRP A 63 15.12 23.91 -6.58
CA TRP A 63 15.29 23.17 -7.83
C TRP A 63 14.00 23.14 -8.67
N ASN A 64 12.83 23.31 -8.07
CA ASN A 64 11.58 23.51 -8.80
C ASN A 64 11.56 24.82 -9.58
N ASP A 65 12.23 25.86 -9.11
CA ASP A 65 12.36 27.11 -9.86
C ASP A 65 13.24 26.90 -11.12
N ILE A 66 14.32 26.11 -11.01
CA ILE A 66 15.15 25.72 -12.17
C ILE A 66 14.35 24.86 -13.15
N GLU A 67 13.62 23.86 -12.68
CA GLU A 67 12.73 23.05 -13.54
C GLU A 67 11.71 23.92 -14.25
N THR A 68 11.10 24.87 -13.53
CA THR A 68 10.11 25.80 -14.10
C THR A 68 10.70 26.61 -15.24
N MET A 69 11.89 27.20 -15.06
CA MET A 69 12.57 27.99 -16.09
C MET A 69 12.95 27.12 -17.29
N LEU A 70 13.67 26.01 -17.07
CA LEU A 70 14.11 25.14 -18.14
C LEU A 70 12.93 24.57 -18.94
N SER A 71 11.87 24.13 -18.23
CA SER A 71 10.70 23.55 -18.90
C SER A 71 9.94 24.56 -19.73
N GLY A 72 9.66 25.74 -19.19
CA GLY A 72 8.92 26.76 -19.90
C GLY A 72 9.69 27.32 -21.11
N PHE A 73 10.98 27.55 -20.95
CA PHE A 73 11.83 27.99 -22.07
C PHE A 73 11.99 26.91 -23.15
N ALA A 74 12.09 25.64 -22.78
CA ALA A 74 12.11 24.54 -23.73
C ALA A 74 10.80 24.43 -24.53
N TYR A 75 9.63 24.59 -23.88
CA TYR A 75 8.34 24.61 -24.56
C TYR A 75 8.24 25.77 -25.55
N ASP A 76 8.62 26.98 -25.13
CA ASP A 76 8.54 28.15 -25.99
C ASP A 76 9.53 28.08 -27.17
N ALA A 77 10.76 27.61 -26.93
CA ALA A 77 11.75 27.39 -27.97
C ALA A 77 11.29 26.30 -28.96
N TYR A 78 10.70 25.22 -28.48
CA TYR A 78 10.30 24.09 -29.34
C TYR A 78 9.01 24.39 -30.13
N TYR A 79 7.94 24.82 -29.44
CA TYR A 79 6.63 24.99 -30.08
C TYR A 79 6.53 26.33 -30.83
N ASN A 80 7.08 27.40 -30.29
CA ASN A 80 6.99 28.74 -30.86
C ASN A 80 8.22 29.13 -31.64
N GLN A 81 9.26 28.29 -31.69
CA GLN A 81 10.57 28.59 -32.34
C GLN A 81 11.18 29.87 -31.81
N ASN A 82 11.02 30.18 -30.52
CA ASN A 82 11.46 31.40 -29.88
C ASN A 82 12.98 31.33 -29.56
N GLU A 83 13.81 32.04 -30.31
CA GLU A 83 15.27 32.06 -30.15
C GLU A 83 15.69 32.70 -28.81
N THR A 84 14.93 33.67 -28.28
CA THR A 84 15.20 34.24 -26.95
C THR A 84 15.04 33.21 -25.85
N SER A 85 13.94 32.44 -25.89
CA SER A 85 13.71 31.36 -24.96
C SER A 85 14.74 30.24 -25.09
N LYS A 86 15.19 29.93 -26.30
CA LYS A 86 16.28 29.00 -26.53
C LYS A 86 17.58 29.45 -25.88
N LYS A 87 17.93 30.75 -26.04
CA LYS A 87 19.09 31.33 -25.35
C LYS A 87 18.94 31.27 -23.83
N ASN A 88 17.79 31.65 -23.31
CA ASN A 88 17.50 31.62 -21.88
C ASN A 88 17.58 30.20 -21.33
N TYR A 89 17.10 29.16 -22.07
CA TYR A 89 17.24 27.76 -21.69
C TYR A 89 18.70 27.39 -21.40
N PHE A 90 19.60 27.72 -22.29
CA PHE A 90 21.01 27.42 -22.10
C PHE A 90 21.66 28.27 -20.98
N THR A 91 21.28 29.52 -20.85
CA THR A 91 21.73 30.38 -19.73
C THR A 91 21.32 29.77 -18.38
N VAL A 92 20.11 29.30 -18.26
CA VAL A 92 19.63 28.66 -17.02
C VAL A 92 20.34 27.33 -16.80
N PHE A 93 20.57 26.54 -17.85
CA PHE A 93 21.28 25.27 -17.71
C PHE A 93 22.73 25.45 -17.29
N ASP A 94 23.44 26.40 -17.91
CA ASP A 94 24.79 26.76 -17.50
C ASP A 94 24.84 27.27 -16.06
N TYR A 95 23.86 28.10 -15.65
CA TYR A 95 23.73 28.55 -14.28
C TYR A 95 23.46 27.38 -13.31
N ALA A 96 22.59 26.44 -13.66
CA ALA A 96 22.31 25.27 -12.83
C ALA A 96 23.58 24.41 -12.63
N ILE A 97 24.39 24.24 -13.69
CA ILE A 97 25.69 23.54 -13.60
C ILE A 97 26.67 24.31 -12.70
N ASP A 98 26.76 25.61 -12.84
CA ASP A 98 27.61 26.50 -12.01
C ASP A 98 27.21 26.41 -10.53
N GLN A 99 25.91 26.30 -10.22
CA GLN A 99 25.37 26.12 -8.87
C GLN A 99 25.46 24.68 -8.33
N GLY A 100 26.02 23.75 -9.10
CA GLY A 100 26.28 22.37 -8.65
C GLY A 100 25.39 21.28 -9.24
N PHE A 101 24.42 21.60 -10.10
CA PHE A 101 23.75 20.56 -10.91
C PHE A 101 24.68 20.14 -12.05
N ALA A 102 25.80 19.51 -11.66
CA ALA A 102 26.94 19.21 -12.53
C ALA A 102 27.34 17.74 -12.39
N TYR A 103 28.00 17.21 -13.41
CA TYR A 103 28.62 15.90 -13.37
C TYR A 103 29.60 15.81 -12.18
N GLY A 104 29.46 14.77 -11.38
CA GLY A 104 30.35 14.47 -10.25
C GLY A 104 30.16 15.32 -9.00
N SER A 105 29.17 16.21 -8.97
CA SER A 105 28.89 17.00 -7.77
C SER A 105 28.17 16.20 -6.66
N GLY A 106 28.30 16.66 -5.42
CA GLY A 106 27.72 16.03 -4.22
C GLY A 106 26.59 16.82 -3.59
N MET A 107 25.71 17.45 -4.37
CA MET A 107 24.65 18.32 -3.85
C MET A 107 23.53 17.60 -3.10
N GLY A 108 23.45 16.28 -3.13
CA GLY A 108 22.42 15.49 -2.49
C GLY A 108 22.22 14.13 -3.15
N THR A 109 21.17 13.40 -2.75
CA THR A 109 20.85 12.10 -3.32
C THR A 109 20.10 12.23 -4.63
N ASN A 110 20.42 11.39 -5.61
CA ASN A 110 19.82 11.46 -6.94
C ASN A 110 18.27 11.36 -6.91
N HIS A 111 17.70 10.48 -6.10
CA HIS A 111 16.25 10.31 -6.05
C HIS A 111 15.52 11.53 -5.45
N HIS A 112 16.12 12.26 -4.51
CA HIS A 112 15.56 13.52 -4.03
C HIS A 112 15.50 14.58 -5.14
N TYR A 113 16.55 14.68 -5.95
CA TYR A 113 16.51 15.50 -7.17
C TYR A 113 15.43 15.06 -8.13
N GLY A 114 15.28 13.76 -8.33
CA GLY A 114 14.27 13.19 -9.20
C GLY A 114 12.84 13.67 -8.88
N TYR A 115 12.52 13.93 -7.62
CA TYR A 115 11.23 14.54 -7.25
C TYR A 115 11.04 15.98 -7.74
N GLN A 116 12.13 16.74 -7.87
CA GLN A 116 12.09 18.17 -8.18
C GLN A 116 12.39 18.50 -9.63
N VAL A 117 13.09 17.64 -10.36
CA VAL A 117 13.67 17.97 -11.68
C VAL A 117 13.24 17.02 -12.80
N ARG A 118 12.17 16.26 -12.62
CA ARG A 118 11.72 15.26 -13.62
C ARG A 118 11.45 15.87 -14.99
N LYS A 119 10.83 17.04 -15.05
CA LYS A 119 10.51 17.71 -16.31
C LYS A 119 11.74 18.23 -17.06
N ILE A 120 12.88 18.42 -16.38
CA ILE A 120 14.13 18.79 -17.04
C ILE A 120 14.48 17.75 -18.11
N TYR A 121 14.28 16.46 -17.82
CA TYR A 121 14.59 15.37 -18.76
C TYR A 121 13.67 15.34 -19.97
N THR A 122 12.35 15.43 -19.77
CA THR A 122 11.39 15.44 -20.87
C THR A 122 11.57 16.68 -21.76
N THR A 123 11.87 17.82 -21.18
CA THR A 123 12.13 19.05 -21.94
C THR A 123 13.52 19.09 -22.57
N ALA A 124 14.53 18.45 -21.97
CA ALA A 124 15.83 18.24 -22.62
C ALA A 124 15.68 17.39 -23.90
N TRP A 125 14.76 16.40 -23.90
CA TRP A 125 14.45 15.65 -25.11
C TRP A 125 13.86 16.54 -26.22
N LEU A 126 13.03 17.51 -25.89
CA LEU A 126 12.55 18.48 -26.88
C LEU A 126 13.69 19.36 -27.44
N MET A 127 14.65 19.69 -26.58
CA MET A 127 15.79 20.54 -26.90
C MET A 127 17.01 19.78 -27.46
N ARG A 128 16.94 18.43 -27.62
CA ARG A 128 18.11 17.58 -27.94
C ARG A 128 18.91 18.04 -29.14
N ASP A 129 18.24 18.45 -30.23
CA ASP A 129 18.93 18.90 -31.45
C ASP A 129 19.70 20.21 -31.24
N ALA A 130 19.19 21.08 -30.37
CA ALA A 130 19.86 22.29 -29.96
C ALA A 130 21.03 21.98 -28.99
N ILE A 131 20.81 21.05 -28.05
CA ILE A 131 21.86 20.57 -27.13
C ILE A 131 23.03 19.97 -27.91
N TYR A 132 22.79 19.12 -28.91
CA TYR A 132 23.86 18.47 -29.70
C TYR A 132 24.71 19.45 -30.48
N LYS A 133 24.16 20.60 -30.85
CA LYS A 133 24.85 21.68 -31.56
C LYS A 133 25.52 22.70 -30.64
N HIS A 134 25.25 22.65 -29.34
CA HIS A 134 25.76 23.63 -28.39
C HIS A 134 27.22 23.35 -28.00
N PRO A 135 28.09 24.38 -27.84
CA PRO A 135 29.46 24.18 -27.40
C PRO A 135 29.61 23.42 -26.08
N HIS A 136 28.67 23.59 -25.13
CA HIS A 136 28.66 22.91 -23.81
C HIS A 136 27.91 21.57 -23.80
N ARG A 137 27.63 20.98 -24.97
CA ARG A 137 26.82 19.74 -25.08
C ARG A 137 27.29 18.62 -24.15
N ASP A 138 28.61 18.44 -24.05
CA ASP A 138 29.18 17.33 -23.26
C ASP A 138 28.96 17.53 -21.77
N ALA A 139 29.00 18.79 -21.29
CA ALA A 139 28.67 19.14 -19.92
C ALA A 139 27.18 18.89 -19.63
N TYR A 140 26.27 19.26 -20.52
CA TYR A 140 24.84 19.03 -20.37
C TYR A 140 24.50 17.53 -20.34
N LEU A 141 24.99 16.79 -21.32
CA LEU A 141 24.71 15.34 -21.44
C LEU A 141 25.32 14.53 -20.29
N SER A 142 26.56 14.87 -19.86
CA SER A 142 27.18 14.19 -18.71
C SER A 142 26.45 14.51 -17.40
N THR A 143 26.00 15.73 -17.20
CA THR A 143 25.20 16.15 -16.05
C THR A 143 23.87 15.39 -15.98
N LEU A 144 23.12 15.36 -17.09
CA LEU A 144 21.85 14.62 -17.16
C LEU A 144 22.05 13.15 -16.83
N ARG A 145 23.06 12.48 -17.42
CA ARG A 145 23.37 11.07 -17.15
C ARG A 145 23.76 10.82 -15.70
N PHE A 146 24.54 11.70 -15.09
CA PHE A 146 25.01 11.58 -13.72
C PHE A 146 23.83 11.69 -12.74
N TRP A 147 23.02 12.73 -12.86
CA TRP A 147 21.88 12.96 -11.95
C TRP A 147 20.71 12.00 -12.19
N ALA A 148 20.57 11.40 -13.37
CA ALA A 148 19.70 10.28 -13.63
C ALA A 148 20.20 8.96 -12.99
N ALA A 149 21.40 8.93 -12.42
CA ALA A 149 22.07 7.72 -11.95
C ALA A 149 22.16 6.63 -13.05
N LEU A 150 22.38 7.02 -14.32
CA LEU A 150 22.44 6.09 -15.45
C LEU A 150 23.58 5.07 -15.32
N GLN A 151 24.67 5.41 -14.61
CA GLN A 151 25.80 4.50 -14.35
C GLN A 151 25.40 3.23 -13.58
N GLU A 152 24.31 3.25 -12.80
CA GLU A 152 23.79 2.05 -12.11
C GLU A 152 23.40 0.92 -13.10
N THR A 153 23.01 1.30 -14.32
CA THR A 153 22.50 0.36 -15.32
C THR A 153 23.59 -0.43 -16.05
N ARG A 154 24.87 -0.17 -15.76
CA ARG A 154 25.99 -0.92 -16.35
C ARG A 154 26.03 -2.37 -15.91
N GLN A 155 25.42 -2.69 -14.78
CA GLN A 155 25.31 -4.03 -14.24
C GLN A 155 23.86 -4.32 -13.81
N PRO A 156 23.46 -5.61 -13.65
CA PRO A 156 22.18 -5.95 -13.04
C PRO A 156 22.02 -5.31 -11.65
N CYS A 157 20.79 -5.03 -11.26
CA CYS A 157 20.50 -4.48 -9.93
C CYS A 157 20.94 -5.45 -8.83
N SER A 158 21.64 -4.94 -7.82
CA SER A 158 22.05 -5.73 -6.65
C SER A 158 20.85 -6.38 -5.96
N PRO A 159 20.93 -7.66 -5.56
CA PRO A 159 19.85 -8.35 -4.84
C PRO A 159 19.41 -7.68 -3.53
N THR A 160 20.31 -6.93 -2.92
CA THR A 160 20.08 -6.24 -1.63
C THR A 160 19.93 -4.74 -1.78
N ARG A 161 19.73 -4.23 -3.01
CA ARG A 161 19.44 -2.82 -3.26
C ARG A 161 18.14 -2.43 -2.60
N ASP A 162 18.18 -1.44 -1.73
CA ASP A 162 17.03 -0.84 -1.07
C ASP A 162 16.52 0.41 -1.84
N GLU A 163 15.45 1.03 -1.37
CA GLU A 163 14.87 2.28 -1.91
C GLU A 163 14.51 2.20 -3.40
N LEU A 164 14.13 0.98 -3.88
CA LEU A 164 13.82 0.77 -5.30
C LEU A 164 12.61 1.55 -5.77
N LEU A 165 11.59 1.76 -4.92
CA LEU A 165 10.39 2.50 -5.31
C LEU A 165 10.71 3.94 -5.69
N ASP A 166 11.56 4.62 -4.92
CA ASP A 166 12.02 5.97 -5.24
C ASP A 166 12.79 5.98 -6.57
N SER A 167 13.69 5.02 -6.77
CA SER A 167 14.47 4.91 -8.01
C SER A 167 13.56 4.70 -9.23
N TRP A 168 12.56 3.80 -9.14
CA TRP A 168 11.62 3.59 -10.24
C TRP A 168 10.72 4.80 -10.49
N HIS A 169 10.22 5.42 -9.42
CA HIS A 169 9.29 6.55 -9.55
C HIS A 169 10.00 7.83 -10.04
N THR A 170 11.16 8.14 -9.49
CA THR A 170 11.79 9.46 -9.72
C THR A 170 12.83 9.46 -10.82
N LEU A 171 13.53 8.35 -11.03
CA LEU A 171 14.71 8.31 -11.91
C LEU A 171 14.55 7.43 -13.15
N LEU A 172 13.53 6.56 -13.25
CA LEU A 172 13.41 5.64 -14.38
C LEU A 172 13.30 6.37 -15.72
N MET A 173 12.41 7.36 -15.82
CA MET A 173 12.26 8.13 -17.06
C MET A 173 13.46 9.04 -17.32
N ALA A 174 14.10 9.53 -16.26
CA ALA A 174 15.37 10.28 -16.40
C ALA A 174 16.48 9.38 -16.98
N LYS A 175 16.61 8.14 -16.48
CA LYS A 175 17.53 7.13 -17.04
C LYS A 175 17.20 6.83 -18.50
N PHE A 176 15.92 6.60 -18.80
CA PHE A 176 15.47 6.26 -20.16
C PHE A 176 15.78 7.38 -21.16
N ILE A 177 15.41 8.61 -20.85
CA ILE A 177 15.69 9.78 -21.69
C ILE A 177 17.19 10.01 -21.82
N SER A 178 17.96 9.93 -20.73
CA SER A 178 19.42 10.06 -20.76
C SER A 178 20.10 8.99 -21.63
N ALA A 179 19.58 7.76 -21.62
CA ALA A 179 20.06 6.69 -22.50
C ALA A 179 19.73 6.97 -23.97
N MET A 180 18.53 7.49 -24.25
CA MET A 180 18.14 7.88 -25.62
C MET A 180 18.90 9.09 -26.16
N MET A 181 19.47 9.93 -25.28
CA MET A 181 20.23 11.13 -25.65
C MET A 181 21.72 10.87 -25.91
N PHE A 182 22.16 9.63 -26.09
CA PHE A 182 23.50 9.40 -26.64
C PHE A 182 23.49 9.77 -28.13
N PRO A 183 24.45 10.61 -28.60
CA PRO A 183 24.53 10.96 -30.02
C PRO A 183 24.91 9.80 -30.92
N ASP A 184 25.71 8.86 -30.42
CA ASP A 184 26.10 7.63 -31.14
C ASP A 184 25.07 6.53 -30.93
N ALA A 185 24.57 5.96 -32.02
CA ALA A 185 23.53 4.93 -32.01
C ALA A 185 23.96 3.64 -31.29
N ARG A 186 25.25 3.30 -31.29
CA ARG A 186 25.79 2.12 -30.61
C ARG A 186 25.79 2.34 -29.10
N GLU A 187 26.27 3.49 -28.66
CA GLU A 187 26.23 3.88 -27.24
C GLU A 187 24.80 3.96 -26.73
N GLN A 188 23.87 4.52 -27.53
CA GLN A 188 22.44 4.56 -27.22
C GLN A 188 21.88 3.15 -27.01
N ALA A 189 22.13 2.23 -27.96
CA ALA A 189 21.66 0.85 -27.86
C ALA A 189 22.27 0.12 -26.67
N GLN A 190 23.54 0.35 -26.34
CA GLN A 190 24.20 -0.21 -25.16
C GLN A 190 23.57 0.31 -23.85
N ALA A 191 23.30 1.62 -23.77
CA ALA A 191 22.68 2.24 -22.60
C ALA A 191 21.24 1.74 -22.38
N LEU A 192 20.44 1.64 -23.45
CA LEU A 192 19.08 1.10 -23.39
C LEU A 192 19.06 -0.38 -23.01
N SER A 193 19.96 -1.20 -23.56
CA SER A 193 20.11 -2.60 -23.17
C SER A 193 20.52 -2.76 -21.70
N GLY A 194 21.44 -1.89 -21.24
CA GLY A 194 21.84 -1.84 -19.84
C GLY A 194 20.66 -1.49 -18.93
N LEU A 195 19.86 -0.49 -19.30
CA LEU A 195 18.70 -0.07 -18.56
C LEU A 195 17.62 -1.18 -18.50
N SER A 196 17.31 -1.82 -19.63
CA SER A 196 16.36 -2.95 -19.67
C SER A 196 16.79 -4.09 -18.74
N ARG A 197 18.08 -4.48 -18.78
CA ARG A 197 18.63 -5.50 -17.90
C ARG A 197 18.59 -5.10 -16.42
N TRP A 198 18.97 -3.86 -16.10
CA TRP A 198 18.94 -3.34 -14.74
C TRP A 198 17.52 -3.29 -14.19
N LEU A 199 16.58 -2.75 -14.96
CA LEU A 199 15.18 -2.64 -14.55
C LEU A 199 14.55 -4.03 -14.39
N SER A 200 14.74 -4.93 -15.35
CA SER A 200 14.25 -6.31 -15.26
C SER A 200 14.78 -7.04 -14.01
N SER A 201 16.07 -6.87 -13.71
CA SER A 201 16.67 -7.47 -12.50
C SER A 201 16.23 -6.79 -11.21
N SER A 202 15.80 -5.52 -11.24
CA SER A 202 15.28 -4.80 -10.08
C SER A 202 13.82 -5.15 -9.76
N LEU A 203 13.02 -5.46 -10.77
CA LEU A 203 11.61 -5.86 -10.67
C LEU A 203 11.49 -7.35 -10.29
N ARG A 204 12.07 -7.75 -9.18
CA ARG A 204 12.00 -9.08 -8.58
C ARG A 204 11.34 -9.01 -7.22
N TYR A 205 11.05 -10.16 -6.64
CA TYR A 205 10.68 -10.23 -5.22
C TYR A 205 11.90 -9.97 -4.34
N THR A 206 11.82 -8.92 -3.53
CA THR A 206 12.91 -8.50 -2.64
C THR A 206 12.83 -9.20 -1.28
N PRO A 207 13.97 -9.57 -0.69
CA PRO A 207 13.98 -10.22 0.62
C PRO A 207 13.64 -9.26 1.76
N GLY A 208 13.30 -9.82 2.90
CA GLY A 208 13.14 -9.10 4.15
C GLY A 208 12.20 -7.91 4.06
N THR A 209 12.64 -6.78 4.59
CA THR A 209 11.88 -5.52 4.62
C THR A 209 12.48 -4.42 3.75
N ILE A 210 13.49 -4.71 2.93
CA ILE A 210 14.02 -3.74 1.95
C ILE A 210 12.96 -3.35 0.92
N GLY A 211 13.11 -2.17 0.32
CA GLY A 211 12.19 -1.66 -0.70
C GLY A 211 12.11 -2.54 -1.95
N GLY A 212 10.94 -2.60 -2.55
CA GLY A 212 10.65 -3.38 -3.74
C GLY A 212 9.35 -4.18 -3.64
N ILE A 213 9.15 -5.13 -4.53
CA ILE A 213 7.95 -5.99 -4.59
C ILE A 213 8.16 -7.22 -3.70
N LYS A 214 7.18 -7.59 -2.89
CA LYS A 214 7.17 -8.81 -2.08
C LYS A 214 6.44 -9.95 -2.78
N VAL A 215 6.63 -11.18 -2.31
CA VAL A 215 6.02 -12.37 -2.93
C VAL A 215 4.49 -12.36 -2.90
N ASP A 216 3.87 -11.59 -2.00
CA ASP A 216 2.42 -11.37 -1.94
C ASP A 216 1.95 -10.21 -2.82
N GLY A 217 2.85 -9.56 -3.56
CA GLY A 217 2.56 -8.41 -4.40
C GLY A 217 2.55 -7.06 -3.68
N THR A 218 2.69 -7.02 -2.36
CA THR A 218 2.86 -5.75 -1.64
C THR A 218 4.18 -5.09 -2.02
N THR A 219 4.19 -3.77 -2.02
CA THR A 219 5.39 -2.99 -2.33
C THR A 219 5.88 -2.28 -1.09
N PHE A 220 7.19 -2.39 -0.84
CA PHE A 220 7.84 -1.87 0.36
C PHE A 220 8.64 -0.62 0.07
N HIS A 221 8.49 0.36 0.97
CA HIS A 221 9.34 1.52 1.10
C HIS A 221 9.48 1.87 2.58
N HIS A 222 10.60 2.44 3.02
CA HIS A 222 10.91 2.70 4.43
C HIS A 222 10.73 1.45 5.34
N GLY A 223 11.08 0.28 4.85
CA GLY A 223 11.01 -0.96 5.62
C GLY A 223 9.60 -1.48 5.89
N GLY A 224 8.58 -1.05 5.13
CA GLY A 224 7.20 -1.49 5.31
C GLY A 224 6.34 -1.40 4.06
N PHE A 225 5.16 -2.00 4.13
CA PHE A 225 4.15 -1.93 3.08
C PHE A 225 3.63 -0.50 2.91
N TYR A 226 3.75 0.05 1.70
CA TYR A 226 3.50 1.46 1.49
C TYR A 226 2.78 1.77 0.17
N PRO A 227 1.43 1.66 0.12
CA PRO A 227 0.64 1.96 -1.08
C PRO A 227 0.88 3.34 -1.68
N GLY A 228 1.10 4.35 -0.84
CA GLY A 228 1.34 5.73 -1.29
C GLY A 228 2.62 5.92 -2.12
N TYR A 229 3.62 5.05 -1.95
CA TYR A 229 4.81 5.03 -2.82
C TYR A 229 4.64 4.12 -4.03
N THR A 230 3.67 3.21 -4.01
CA THR A 230 3.37 2.35 -5.16
C THR A 230 2.76 3.13 -6.30
N THR A 231 1.89 4.10 -5.99
CA THR A 231 1.41 5.07 -6.98
C THR A 231 2.59 5.86 -7.54
N GLY A 232 2.53 6.20 -8.82
CA GLY A 232 3.67 6.77 -9.53
C GLY A 232 4.72 5.75 -9.98
N VAL A 233 5.00 4.70 -9.17
CA VAL A 233 5.83 3.56 -9.63
C VAL A 233 5.10 2.80 -10.73
N LEU A 234 3.83 2.44 -10.51
CA LEU A 234 3.00 1.79 -11.52
C LEU A 234 2.95 2.62 -12.80
N ALA A 235 2.69 3.91 -12.67
CA ALA A 235 2.66 4.85 -13.79
C ALA A 235 3.99 4.86 -14.56
N THR A 236 5.10 5.05 -13.87
CA THR A 236 6.42 5.20 -14.50
C THR A 236 6.92 3.90 -15.14
N VAL A 237 6.76 2.75 -14.47
CA VAL A 237 7.12 1.45 -15.03
C VAL A 237 6.19 1.09 -16.20
N GLY A 238 4.89 1.37 -16.07
CA GLY A 238 3.91 1.19 -17.14
C GLY A 238 4.25 2.03 -18.39
N GLU A 239 4.71 3.27 -18.20
CA GLU A 239 5.15 4.13 -19.29
C GLU A 239 6.42 3.58 -20.00
N TYR A 240 7.40 3.10 -19.23
CA TYR A 240 8.57 2.43 -19.79
C TYR A 240 8.16 1.20 -20.63
N ILE A 241 7.25 0.37 -20.12
CA ILE A 241 6.72 -0.79 -20.83
C ILE A 241 6.05 -0.33 -22.14
N ALA A 242 5.22 0.72 -22.12
CA ALA A 242 4.56 1.24 -23.31
C ALA A 242 5.54 1.69 -24.40
N PHE A 243 6.68 2.29 -24.01
CA PHE A 243 7.70 2.72 -24.96
C PHE A 243 8.56 1.59 -25.50
N THR A 244 8.79 0.53 -24.73
CA THR A 244 9.78 -0.51 -25.08
C THR A 244 9.18 -1.83 -25.54
N ASN A 245 7.88 -2.05 -25.33
CA ASN A 245 7.21 -3.30 -25.72
C ASN A 245 7.36 -3.61 -27.21
N GLY A 246 7.75 -4.86 -27.52
CA GLY A 246 8.02 -5.31 -28.88
C GLY A 246 9.36 -4.84 -29.45
N THR A 247 10.21 -4.22 -28.65
CA THR A 247 11.59 -3.85 -29.01
C THR A 247 12.61 -4.75 -28.32
N SER A 248 13.88 -4.63 -28.71
CA SER A 248 15.00 -5.33 -28.03
C SER A 248 15.26 -4.81 -26.61
N PHE A 249 14.56 -3.80 -26.17
CA PHE A 249 14.72 -3.15 -24.87
C PHE A 249 13.54 -3.38 -23.92
N GLU A 250 12.61 -4.25 -24.29
CA GLU A 250 11.49 -4.62 -23.43
C GLU A 250 11.95 -5.34 -22.15
N LEU A 251 11.13 -5.31 -21.13
CA LEU A 251 11.37 -6.05 -19.89
C LEU A 251 11.24 -7.56 -20.10
N THR A 252 11.99 -8.34 -19.33
CA THR A 252 11.81 -9.79 -19.29
C THR A 252 10.39 -10.16 -18.86
N GLU A 253 9.93 -11.33 -19.28
CA GLU A 253 8.60 -11.83 -18.90
C GLU A 253 8.46 -11.97 -17.37
N ASP A 254 9.49 -12.46 -16.67
CA ASP A 254 9.50 -12.58 -15.22
C ASP A 254 9.36 -11.23 -14.54
N ALA A 255 10.07 -10.19 -14.99
CA ALA A 255 9.93 -8.84 -14.46
C ALA A 255 8.51 -8.29 -14.64
N ARG A 256 7.88 -8.54 -15.79
CA ARG A 256 6.50 -8.16 -16.06
C ARG A 256 5.50 -8.93 -15.18
N LYS A 257 5.74 -10.24 -14.93
CA LYS A 257 4.94 -11.05 -14.00
C LYS A 257 5.05 -10.56 -12.55
N HIS A 258 6.25 -10.23 -12.09
CA HIS A 258 6.45 -9.64 -10.76
C HIS A 258 5.73 -8.30 -10.65
N MET A 259 5.86 -7.45 -11.67
CA MET A 259 5.13 -6.18 -11.71
C MET A 259 3.61 -6.39 -11.71
N LYS A 260 3.10 -7.35 -12.48
CA LYS A 260 1.67 -7.73 -12.46
C LYS A 260 1.19 -8.06 -11.05
N SER A 261 2.00 -8.73 -10.23
CA SER A 261 1.60 -9.05 -8.84
C SER A 261 1.34 -7.80 -8.02
N ALA A 262 2.12 -6.73 -8.22
CA ALA A 262 1.89 -5.45 -7.56
C ALA A 262 0.61 -4.74 -8.06
N PHE A 263 0.30 -4.81 -9.36
CA PHE A 263 -0.96 -4.30 -9.92
C PHE A 263 -2.17 -5.02 -9.32
N ILE A 264 -2.10 -6.36 -9.24
CA ILE A 264 -3.17 -7.18 -8.66
C ILE A 264 -3.34 -6.88 -7.16
N ALA A 265 -2.24 -6.77 -6.40
CA ALA A 265 -2.30 -6.41 -4.99
C ALA A 265 -2.97 -5.04 -4.82
N MET A 266 -2.56 -4.01 -5.56
CA MET A 266 -3.18 -2.68 -5.50
C MET A 266 -4.66 -2.72 -5.86
N ARG A 267 -5.06 -3.43 -6.92
CA ARG A 267 -6.46 -3.66 -7.25
C ARG A 267 -7.25 -4.24 -6.08
N ASN A 268 -6.67 -5.20 -5.35
CA ASN A 268 -7.33 -5.90 -4.25
C ASN A 268 -7.46 -5.05 -2.99
N TYR A 269 -6.43 -4.28 -2.61
CA TYR A 269 -6.46 -3.46 -1.40
C TYR A 269 -6.98 -2.03 -1.61
N CYS A 270 -7.30 -1.64 -2.83
CA CYS A 270 -8.04 -0.41 -3.13
C CYS A 270 -9.52 -0.70 -3.31
N ASN A 271 -10.39 0.03 -2.61
CA ASN A 271 -11.79 0.04 -3.01
C ASN A 271 -12.01 1.15 -4.04
N PHE A 272 -12.03 0.74 -5.30
CA PHE A 272 -11.84 1.54 -6.49
C PHE A 272 -10.43 2.15 -6.53
N TYR A 273 -10.25 3.40 -6.11
CA TYR A 273 -8.98 4.12 -6.18
C TYR A 273 -8.26 4.26 -4.85
N GLU A 274 -8.97 4.11 -3.72
CA GLU A 274 -8.49 4.43 -2.39
C GLU A 274 -8.28 3.18 -1.52
N TRP A 275 -7.26 3.19 -0.69
CA TRP A 275 -6.97 2.18 0.32
C TRP A 275 -7.36 2.62 1.72
N GLY A 276 -7.34 1.67 2.66
CA GLY A 276 -7.70 1.93 4.06
C GLY A 276 -6.64 2.75 4.82
N ILE A 277 -7.10 3.44 5.87
CA ILE A 277 -6.28 4.27 6.76
C ILE A 277 -5.13 3.43 7.38
N GLY A 278 -5.41 2.19 7.77
CA GLY A 278 -4.43 1.32 8.43
C GLY A 278 -3.18 1.00 7.59
N ILE A 279 -3.29 0.99 6.26
CA ILE A 279 -2.18 0.71 5.34
C ILE A 279 -1.63 1.97 4.64
N SER A 280 -2.04 3.16 5.06
CA SER A 280 -1.72 4.42 4.37
C SER A 280 -0.34 5.01 4.71
N GLY A 281 0.44 4.38 5.59
CA GLY A 281 1.71 4.92 6.07
C GLY A 281 1.50 6.22 6.85
N ARG A 282 2.16 7.30 6.43
CA ARG A 282 2.06 8.62 7.09
C ARG A 282 0.98 9.56 6.54
N HIS A 283 0.11 9.07 5.66
CA HIS A 283 -0.96 9.88 5.05
C HIS A 283 -2.32 9.20 5.22
N PRO A 284 -2.85 9.11 6.46
CA PRO A 284 -4.05 8.31 6.77
C PRO A 284 -5.28 8.70 5.94
N PHE A 285 -5.45 9.97 5.59
CA PHE A 285 -6.55 10.44 4.75
C PHE A 285 -6.12 10.81 3.31
N GLY A 286 -4.87 10.52 2.95
CA GLY A 286 -4.30 10.81 1.64
C GLY A 286 -4.08 9.56 0.78
N GLY A 287 -3.77 9.82 -0.48
CA GLY A 287 -3.38 8.79 -1.44
C GLY A 287 -4.54 8.07 -2.12
N LYS A 288 -4.38 7.91 -3.42
CA LYS A 288 -5.26 7.13 -4.31
C LYS A 288 -4.54 6.84 -5.61
N MET A 289 -5.00 5.86 -6.36
CA MET A 289 -4.57 5.66 -7.75
C MET A 289 -4.94 6.89 -8.60
N GLY A 290 -3.96 7.44 -9.32
CA GLY A 290 -4.15 8.49 -10.30
C GLY A 290 -4.47 7.94 -11.69
N SER A 291 -4.76 8.84 -12.64
CA SER A 291 -5.04 8.49 -14.03
C SER A 291 -3.89 7.71 -14.68
N ASP A 292 -2.65 8.09 -14.38
CA ASP A 292 -1.47 7.47 -14.97
C ASP A 292 -1.21 6.07 -14.39
N ASP A 293 -1.50 5.86 -13.10
CA ASP A 293 -1.50 4.52 -12.49
C ASP A 293 -2.54 3.61 -13.13
N ILE A 294 -3.72 4.13 -13.42
CA ILE A 294 -4.79 3.39 -14.10
C ILE A 294 -4.39 3.05 -15.54
N GLU A 295 -3.82 4.00 -16.29
CA GLU A 295 -3.35 3.75 -17.65
C GLU A 295 -2.24 2.69 -17.70
N ALA A 296 -1.44 2.57 -16.65
CA ALA A 296 -0.42 1.55 -16.52
C ALA A 296 -0.99 0.11 -16.54
N PHE A 297 -2.22 -0.12 -16.07
CA PHE A 297 -2.89 -1.42 -16.23
C PHE A 297 -3.06 -1.79 -17.70
N ALA A 298 -3.43 -0.84 -18.56
CA ALA A 298 -3.51 -1.08 -20.00
C ALA A 298 -2.13 -1.34 -20.61
N ASN A 299 -1.12 -0.57 -20.21
CA ASN A 299 0.24 -0.70 -20.73
C ASN A 299 0.84 -2.08 -20.43
N ILE A 300 0.70 -2.57 -19.19
CA ILE A 300 1.20 -3.90 -18.85
C ILE A 300 0.33 -5.02 -19.47
N ALA A 301 -0.98 -4.82 -19.59
CA ALA A 301 -1.84 -5.78 -20.28
C ALA A 301 -1.39 -5.97 -21.74
N LEU A 302 -1.07 -4.89 -22.44
CA LEU A 302 -0.62 -4.90 -23.83
C LEU A 302 0.81 -5.45 -24.03
N SER A 303 1.57 -5.65 -22.96
CA SER A 303 2.94 -6.18 -23.05
C SER A 303 3.00 -7.69 -23.32
N GLY A 304 1.87 -8.39 -23.34
CA GLY A 304 1.75 -9.80 -23.64
C GLY A 304 0.82 -10.53 -22.67
N ASP A 305 0.59 -11.80 -22.95
CA ASP A 305 -0.22 -12.66 -22.07
C ASP A 305 0.59 -13.16 -20.88
N LEU A 306 0.50 -12.43 -19.76
CA LEU A 306 1.15 -12.80 -18.50
C LEU A 306 0.37 -13.86 -17.70
N SER A 307 -0.77 -14.31 -18.23
CA SER A 307 -1.58 -15.40 -17.64
C SER A 307 -1.15 -16.80 -18.13
N GLY A 308 -0.40 -16.86 -19.24
CA GLY A 308 0.03 -18.12 -19.87
C GLY A 308 -1.10 -18.87 -20.59
N GLN A 309 -2.21 -18.20 -20.92
CA GLN A 309 -3.36 -18.81 -21.62
C GLN A 309 -3.27 -18.73 -23.14
N GLY A 310 -2.16 -18.21 -23.69
CA GLY A 310 -1.92 -18.11 -25.12
C GLY A 310 -2.65 -16.98 -25.82
N ASN A 311 -3.07 -15.95 -25.09
CA ASN A 311 -3.68 -14.73 -25.64
C ASN A 311 -2.60 -13.78 -26.21
N THR A 312 -3.01 -12.77 -26.96
CA THR A 312 -2.10 -11.72 -27.48
C THR A 312 -1.78 -10.64 -26.46
N PHE A 313 -2.58 -10.52 -25.39
CA PHE A 313 -2.43 -9.58 -24.28
C PHE A 313 -3.09 -10.15 -23.03
N ASP A 314 -2.79 -9.58 -21.86
CA ASP A 314 -3.38 -10.01 -20.59
C ASP A 314 -4.83 -9.51 -20.45
N ARG A 315 -5.79 -10.42 -20.68
CA ARG A 315 -7.22 -10.13 -20.66
C ARG A 315 -7.74 -9.71 -19.28
N GLY A 316 -7.15 -10.25 -18.21
CA GLY A 316 -7.52 -9.93 -16.84
C GLY A 316 -7.19 -8.47 -16.48
N LEU A 317 -5.96 -8.05 -16.74
CA LEU A 317 -5.55 -6.65 -16.53
C LEU A 317 -6.28 -5.68 -17.45
N ALA A 318 -6.61 -6.08 -18.69
CA ALA A 318 -7.42 -5.28 -19.60
C ALA A 318 -8.84 -5.07 -19.04
N ALA A 319 -9.45 -6.09 -18.46
CA ALA A 319 -10.75 -6.01 -17.81
C ALA A 319 -10.71 -5.11 -16.55
N ASP A 320 -9.65 -5.23 -15.74
CA ASP A 320 -9.41 -4.34 -14.58
C ASP A 320 -9.27 -2.88 -15.03
N TYR A 321 -8.52 -2.62 -16.09
CA TYR A 321 -8.41 -1.28 -16.67
C TYR A 321 -9.78 -0.71 -17.06
N LEU A 322 -10.60 -1.50 -17.79
CA LEU A 322 -11.94 -1.05 -18.20
C LEU A 322 -12.85 -0.74 -16.99
N ARG A 323 -12.72 -1.49 -15.90
CA ARG A 323 -13.41 -1.17 -14.64
C ARG A 323 -12.95 0.17 -14.08
N LEU A 324 -11.64 0.39 -13.98
CA LEU A 324 -11.05 1.54 -13.30
C LEU A 324 -11.28 2.85 -14.07
N ILE A 325 -11.29 2.84 -15.39
CA ILE A 325 -11.60 4.05 -16.19
C ILE A 325 -13.07 4.40 -16.19
N ARG A 326 -13.96 3.51 -15.74
CA ARG A 326 -15.41 3.68 -15.74
C ARG A 326 -15.93 3.99 -17.16
N ASN A 327 -16.52 5.16 -17.35
CA ASN A 327 -17.11 5.59 -18.65
C ASN A 327 -16.15 6.43 -19.52
N SER A 328 -14.87 6.54 -19.13
CA SER A 328 -13.91 7.31 -19.91
C SER A 328 -13.64 6.64 -21.27
N ASP A 329 -13.62 7.45 -22.32
CA ASP A 329 -13.32 6.99 -23.67
C ASP A 329 -11.84 7.25 -23.99
N THR A 330 -11.03 6.18 -23.94
CA THR A 330 -9.60 6.21 -24.25
C THR A 330 -9.29 5.31 -25.45
N PRO A 331 -8.17 5.53 -26.15
CA PRO A 331 -7.76 4.62 -27.23
C PRO A 331 -7.65 3.16 -26.77
N ASN A 332 -7.08 2.90 -25.59
CA ASN A 332 -6.96 1.56 -25.02
C ASN A 332 -8.32 0.97 -24.66
N ALA A 333 -9.26 1.78 -24.14
CA ALA A 333 -10.62 1.33 -23.88
C ALA A 333 -11.34 0.88 -25.16
N ARG A 334 -11.23 1.66 -26.23
CA ARG A 334 -11.82 1.30 -27.54
C ARG A 334 -11.21 0.02 -28.08
N PHE A 335 -9.88 -0.13 -27.97
CA PHE A 335 -9.19 -1.34 -28.39
C PHE A 335 -9.70 -2.57 -27.62
N PHE A 336 -9.68 -2.54 -26.29
CA PHE A 336 -10.08 -3.70 -25.48
C PHE A 336 -11.56 -4.07 -25.66
N LYS A 337 -12.45 -3.06 -25.78
CA LYS A 337 -13.88 -3.32 -26.10
C LYS A 337 -14.06 -3.96 -27.46
N LYS A 338 -13.29 -3.54 -28.47
CA LYS A 338 -13.28 -4.17 -29.80
C LYS A 338 -12.80 -5.64 -29.75
N GLU A 339 -11.84 -5.94 -28.86
CA GLU A 339 -11.37 -7.31 -28.60
C GLU A 339 -12.32 -8.12 -27.70
N GLY A 340 -13.52 -7.60 -27.41
CA GLY A 340 -14.55 -8.30 -26.64
C GLY A 340 -14.32 -8.33 -25.12
N ILE A 341 -13.43 -7.47 -24.60
CA ILE A 341 -13.23 -7.38 -23.15
C ILE A 341 -14.35 -6.60 -22.50
N GLN A 342 -14.89 -7.14 -21.41
CA GLN A 342 -15.85 -6.46 -20.54
C GLN A 342 -15.13 -5.93 -19.30
N PRO A 343 -15.62 -4.85 -18.68
CA PRO A 343 -15.07 -4.39 -17.39
C PRO A 343 -15.15 -5.49 -16.33
N ALA A 344 -14.08 -5.68 -15.57
CA ALA A 344 -14.05 -6.61 -14.46
C ALA A 344 -15.08 -6.24 -13.39
N GLN A 345 -15.57 -7.24 -12.67
CA GLN A 345 -16.30 -7.01 -11.41
C GLN A 345 -15.32 -6.54 -10.32
N ALA A 346 -15.86 -5.92 -9.25
CA ALA A 346 -15.05 -5.64 -8.07
C ALA A 346 -14.42 -6.94 -7.54
N PRO A 347 -13.16 -6.92 -7.10
CA PRO A 347 -12.54 -8.10 -6.50
C PRO A 347 -13.37 -8.66 -5.35
N GLN A 348 -13.54 -9.98 -5.29
CA GLN A 348 -14.30 -10.69 -4.27
C GLN A 348 -13.40 -11.68 -3.56
N GLY A 349 -13.56 -11.86 -2.26
CA GLY A 349 -12.82 -12.85 -1.50
C GLY A 349 -12.11 -12.28 -0.28
N PHE A 350 -11.17 -13.04 0.23
CA PHE A 350 -10.27 -12.65 1.31
C PHE A 350 -8.82 -12.73 0.82
N PHE A 351 -8.10 -11.62 0.88
CA PHE A 351 -6.73 -11.51 0.40
C PHE A 351 -5.78 -11.31 1.58
N VAL A 352 -4.76 -12.17 1.65
CA VAL A 352 -3.75 -12.19 2.73
C VAL A 352 -2.53 -11.36 2.31
N TYR A 353 -2.18 -10.36 3.12
CA TYR A 353 -1.02 -9.49 2.90
C TYR A 353 -0.18 -9.38 4.17
N ASN A 354 0.42 -10.50 4.60
CA ASN A 354 1.12 -10.59 5.87
C ASN A 354 2.49 -9.89 5.87
N TYR A 355 3.06 -9.56 4.73
CA TYR A 355 4.16 -8.58 4.69
C TYR A 355 3.71 -7.21 5.22
N GLY A 356 2.44 -6.87 5.09
CA GLY A 356 1.82 -5.69 5.71
C GLY A 356 1.11 -5.96 7.04
N SER A 357 1.16 -7.19 7.58
CA SER A 357 0.31 -7.60 8.71
C SER A 357 -1.16 -7.23 8.48
N ALA A 358 -1.67 -7.55 7.28
CA ALA A 358 -2.96 -7.08 6.80
C ALA A 358 -3.79 -8.19 6.16
N GLY A 359 -5.10 -8.01 6.19
CA GLY A 359 -6.07 -8.79 5.44
C GLY A 359 -7.07 -7.86 4.75
N ILE A 360 -7.50 -8.24 3.56
CA ILE A 360 -8.50 -7.50 2.79
C ILE A 360 -9.68 -8.41 2.51
N PHE A 361 -10.84 -8.05 3.05
CA PHE A 361 -12.07 -8.84 2.90
C PHE A 361 -13.06 -8.08 2.02
N ARG A 362 -13.54 -8.71 0.94
CA ARG A 362 -14.36 -8.05 -0.08
C ARG A 362 -15.55 -8.88 -0.52
N ARG A 363 -16.71 -8.23 -0.61
CA ARG A 363 -17.92 -8.73 -1.27
C ARG A 363 -18.64 -7.54 -1.93
N ALA A 364 -19.39 -7.79 -2.98
CA ALA A 364 -20.11 -6.75 -3.70
C ALA A 364 -19.21 -5.51 -3.93
N ASP A 365 -19.63 -4.34 -3.47
CA ASP A 365 -18.86 -3.09 -3.61
C ASP A 365 -18.17 -2.66 -2.31
N TRP A 366 -18.24 -3.45 -1.24
CA TRP A 366 -17.58 -3.12 0.00
C TRP A 366 -16.24 -3.86 0.18
N MET A 367 -15.37 -3.23 0.92
CA MET A 367 -14.06 -3.73 1.29
C MET A 367 -13.81 -3.46 2.77
N VAL A 368 -13.27 -4.45 3.48
CA VAL A 368 -12.74 -4.30 4.83
C VAL A 368 -11.22 -4.37 4.78
N THR A 369 -10.57 -3.39 5.39
CA THR A 369 -9.13 -3.41 5.66
C THR A 369 -8.88 -3.80 7.10
N LEU A 370 -8.20 -4.93 7.31
CA LEU A 370 -7.74 -5.43 8.60
C LEU A 370 -6.26 -5.16 8.74
N LYS A 371 -5.82 -4.53 9.85
CA LYS A 371 -4.41 -4.15 9.99
C LYS A 371 -3.90 -4.28 11.42
N GLY A 372 -2.77 -4.98 11.53
CA GLY A 372 -1.97 -5.05 12.73
C GLY A 372 -0.51 -4.64 12.49
N TYR A 373 0.39 -4.97 13.41
CA TYR A 373 1.81 -4.69 13.32
C TYR A 373 2.61 -5.67 14.19
N THR A 374 3.90 -5.78 13.91
CA THR A 374 4.79 -6.73 14.56
C THR A 374 6.14 -6.08 14.90
N THR A 375 7.10 -6.85 15.32
CA THR A 375 8.49 -6.40 15.46
C THR A 375 9.14 -6.12 14.10
N ASP A 376 8.67 -6.76 13.03
CA ASP A 376 9.20 -6.63 11.66
C ASP A 376 8.41 -5.66 10.81
N VAL A 377 7.09 -5.68 10.97
CA VAL A 377 6.13 -4.88 10.20
C VAL A 377 5.66 -3.71 11.06
N TRP A 378 6.07 -2.50 10.73
CA TRP A 378 5.64 -1.33 11.48
C TRP A 378 4.14 -1.01 11.28
N GLY A 379 3.54 -0.40 12.29
CA GLY A 379 2.12 -0.09 12.31
C GLY A 379 1.75 1.25 11.73
N SER A 380 2.57 2.23 11.97
CA SER A 380 2.42 3.59 11.45
C SER A 380 3.79 4.22 11.25
N GLU A 381 3.91 5.05 10.22
CA GLU A 381 5.04 5.95 10.06
C GLU A 381 4.66 7.31 10.62
N ILE A 382 5.42 7.77 11.62
CA ILE A 382 5.30 9.10 12.21
C ILE A 382 6.47 9.92 11.71
N TYR A 383 6.16 11.02 11.05
CA TYR A 383 7.15 11.91 10.46
C TYR A 383 7.18 13.25 11.22
N THR A 384 8.25 14.01 11.10
CA THR A 384 8.39 15.30 11.80
C THR A 384 7.22 16.25 11.54
N LYS A 385 6.68 16.23 10.33
CA LYS A 385 5.61 17.13 9.89
C LYS A 385 4.27 16.43 9.60
N ASP A 386 4.26 15.12 9.47
CA ASP A 386 3.10 14.35 9.03
C ASP A 386 2.74 13.25 10.03
N ASN A 387 1.48 12.91 10.13
CA ASN A 387 0.92 11.79 10.90
C ASN A 387 1.27 11.80 12.40
N ARG A 388 1.34 12.97 12.99
CA ARG A 388 1.76 13.13 14.40
C ARG A 388 0.83 12.45 15.39
N TYR A 389 -0.44 12.26 15.04
CA TYR A 389 -1.49 11.68 15.89
C TYR A 389 -1.84 10.23 15.50
N GLY A 390 -1.31 9.70 14.43
CA GLY A 390 -1.70 8.42 13.82
C GLY A 390 -1.05 7.17 14.41
N ARG A 391 -0.65 7.16 15.69
CA ARG A 391 0.02 6.01 16.31
C ARG A 391 -0.83 4.74 16.32
N TYR A 392 -2.15 4.87 16.31
CA TYR A 392 -3.08 3.76 16.49
C TYR A 392 -3.60 3.10 15.21
N GLN A 393 -3.06 3.47 14.03
CA GLN A 393 -3.52 2.98 12.73
C GLN A 393 -3.57 1.44 12.61
N SER A 394 -2.75 0.75 13.37
CA SER A 394 -2.54 -0.71 13.26
C SER A 394 -2.81 -1.47 14.54
N TYR A 395 -3.58 -0.93 15.48
CA TYR A 395 -3.93 -1.60 16.74
C TYR A 395 -5.12 -2.55 16.57
N GLY A 396 -5.09 -3.37 15.50
CA GLY A 396 -6.18 -4.26 15.12
C GLY A 396 -7.33 -3.51 14.46
N SER A 397 -7.01 -2.59 13.55
CA SER A 397 -8.05 -1.82 12.84
C SER A 397 -8.89 -2.66 11.92
N VAL A 398 -10.19 -2.32 11.82
CA VAL A 398 -11.21 -2.97 11.00
C VAL A 398 -12.02 -1.87 10.31
N GLN A 399 -11.59 -1.45 9.13
CA GLN A 399 -12.22 -0.34 8.42
C GLN A 399 -13.05 -0.84 7.25
N ILE A 400 -14.34 -0.49 7.22
CA ILE A 400 -15.28 -0.87 6.15
C ILE A 400 -15.46 0.33 5.21
N MET A 401 -15.11 0.17 3.93
CA MET A 401 -15.40 1.13 2.87
C MET A 401 -16.36 0.50 1.86
N GLY A 402 -17.57 1.02 1.75
CA GLY A 402 -18.58 0.45 0.85
C GLY A 402 -19.57 1.47 0.29
N LYS A 403 -19.29 2.78 0.45
CA LYS A 403 -20.18 3.84 -0.01
C LYS A 403 -19.43 4.92 -0.79
N GLY A 404 -20.17 5.57 -1.68
CA GLY A 404 -19.65 6.56 -2.63
C GLY A 404 -19.83 6.09 -4.08
N ASN A 405 -19.66 6.99 -5.03
CA ASN A 405 -19.71 6.69 -6.48
C ASN A 405 -18.59 7.45 -7.21
N PRO A 406 -17.40 6.83 -7.36
CA PRO A 406 -17.00 5.49 -6.88
C PRO A 406 -16.89 5.42 -5.37
N VAL A 407 -16.80 4.20 -4.82
CA VAL A 407 -16.58 4.01 -3.38
C VAL A 407 -15.31 4.72 -2.96
N SER A 408 -15.36 5.43 -1.82
CA SER A 408 -14.26 6.23 -1.30
C SER A 408 -14.27 6.27 0.23
N ARG A 409 -13.16 6.71 0.83
CA ARG A 409 -13.08 6.96 2.28
C ARG A 409 -14.15 7.95 2.72
N ALA A 410 -14.19 9.12 2.07
CA ALA A 410 -15.15 10.17 2.41
C ALA A 410 -16.61 9.72 2.19
N GLY A 411 -16.90 9.01 1.10
CA GLY A 411 -18.22 8.44 0.84
C GLY A 411 -18.66 7.40 1.86
N SER A 412 -17.70 6.76 2.51
CA SER A 412 -17.91 5.75 3.58
C SER A 412 -17.83 6.34 5.01
N GLY A 413 -17.80 7.67 5.13
CA GLY A 413 -17.83 8.36 6.42
C GLY A 413 -16.47 8.67 7.05
N PHE A 414 -15.36 8.39 6.35
CA PHE A 414 -14.01 8.64 6.85
C PHE A 414 -13.48 9.96 6.31
N VAL A 415 -13.53 11.01 7.14
CA VAL A 415 -13.05 12.37 6.84
C VAL A 415 -12.16 12.85 7.96
N GLN A 416 -11.17 13.70 7.62
CA GLN A 416 -10.16 14.14 8.58
C GLN A 416 -10.69 15.22 9.53
N GLU A 417 -11.58 16.11 9.06
CA GLU A 417 -12.10 17.24 9.83
C GLU A 417 -12.92 16.76 11.02
N GLY A 418 -12.42 16.96 12.23
CA GLY A 418 -13.02 16.51 13.48
C GLY A 418 -12.72 15.05 13.85
N TRP A 419 -11.86 14.35 13.12
CA TRP A 419 -11.52 12.94 13.36
C TRP A 419 -10.87 12.72 14.73
N ASP A 420 -11.46 11.87 15.58
CA ASP A 420 -10.82 11.43 16.82
C ASP A 420 -9.75 10.36 16.51
N TRP A 421 -8.49 10.75 16.61
CA TRP A 421 -7.35 9.91 16.30
C TRP A 421 -7.18 8.70 17.23
N ASN A 422 -7.85 8.70 18.38
CA ASN A 422 -7.87 7.56 19.28
C ASN A 422 -8.83 6.45 18.83
N ARG A 423 -9.77 6.74 17.91
CA ARG A 423 -10.92 5.88 17.60
C ARG A 423 -10.97 5.43 16.14
N LEU A 424 -9.91 4.82 15.62
CA LEU A 424 -10.03 4.10 14.35
C LEU A 424 -10.85 2.80 14.57
N PRO A 425 -11.85 2.49 13.71
CA PRO A 425 -12.68 1.30 13.90
C PRO A 425 -11.88 0.01 14.11
N GLY A 426 -12.31 -0.82 15.04
CA GLY A 426 -11.70 -2.09 15.42
C GLY A 426 -10.53 -1.98 16.39
N THR A 427 -9.89 -0.81 16.53
CA THR A 427 -8.70 -0.67 17.39
C THR A 427 -9.03 -0.73 18.88
N THR A 428 -8.09 -1.28 19.65
CA THR A 428 -8.08 -1.18 21.12
C THR A 428 -6.96 -0.23 21.51
N THR A 429 -7.33 0.88 22.18
CA THR A 429 -6.43 2.02 22.40
C THR A 429 -6.62 2.61 23.79
N ILE A 430 -5.62 3.33 24.29
CA ILE A 430 -5.77 4.25 25.42
C ILE A 430 -6.15 5.60 24.84
N HIS A 431 -7.28 6.17 25.27
CA HIS A 431 -7.83 7.42 24.76
C HIS A 431 -7.06 8.63 25.34
N LEU A 432 -6.04 9.07 24.62
CA LEU A 432 -5.12 10.11 25.07
C LEU A 432 -5.54 11.51 24.60
N PRO A 433 -5.27 12.55 25.38
CA PRO A 433 -5.37 13.94 24.90
C PRO A 433 -4.28 14.25 23.88
N PHE A 434 -4.47 15.27 23.04
CA PHE A 434 -3.57 15.59 21.91
C PHE A 434 -2.12 15.80 22.31
N ASN A 435 -1.85 16.40 23.47
CA ASN A 435 -0.47 16.61 23.93
C ASN A 435 0.30 15.33 24.27
N LEU A 436 -0.41 14.23 24.57
CA LEU A 436 0.18 12.91 24.79
C LEU A 436 0.09 12.02 23.55
N LEU A 437 -0.91 12.24 22.71
CA LEU A 437 -1.10 11.53 21.45
C LEU A 437 -0.12 12.01 20.37
N ASP A 438 0.19 13.31 20.34
CA ASP A 438 1.27 13.86 19.49
C ASP A 438 2.57 13.13 19.83
N SER A 439 3.12 12.48 18.84
CA SER A 439 4.32 11.67 19.07
C SER A 439 5.53 12.56 19.41
N PRO A 440 6.22 12.34 20.53
CA PRO A 440 7.44 13.07 20.86
C PRO A 440 8.64 12.63 20.01
N LEU A 441 8.49 11.52 19.28
CA LEU A 441 9.55 10.98 18.43
C LEU A 441 9.97 11.99 17.37
N LYS A 442 11.28 12.16 17.20
CA LYS A 442 11.88 13.10 16.24
C LYS A 442 12.25 12.38 14.94
N GLY A 443 12.23 13.13 13.84
CA GLY A 443 12.53 12.58 12.53
C GLY A 443 11.43 11.65 12.01
N THR A 444 11.82 10.64 11.24
CA THR A 444 10.93 9.61 10.72
C THR A 444 11.01 8.38 11.61
N THR A 445 9.89 7.99 12.18
CA THR A 445 9.82 6.84 13.10
C THR A 445 8.72 5.88 12.67
N MET A 446 9.09 4.62 12.54
CA MET A 446 8.19 3.50 12.27
C MET A 446 7.88 2.79 13.57
N ALA A 447 6.66 3.00 14.09
CA ALA A 447 6.23 2.38 15.34
C ALA A 447 6.05 0.87 15.18
N ARG A 448 6.74 0.09 16.00
CA ARG A 448 6.77 -1.39 15.99
C ARG A 448 6.25 -1.98 17.29
N SER A 449 5.75 -3.22 17.20
CA SER A 449 5.32 -4.00 18.36
C SER A 449 6.50 -4.70 19.09
N LYS A 450 6.26 -5.22 20.28
CA LYS A 450 7.11 -6.22 20.94
C LYS A 450 6.85 -7.63 20.43
N GLU A 451 5.67 -7.86 19.84
CA GLU A 451 5.17 -9.18 19.46
C GLU A 451 5.28 -9.41 17.95
N ASN A 452 5.42 -10.67 17.56
CA ASN A 452 5.53 -11.09 16.16
C ASN A 452 4.24 -11.68 15.60
N PHE A 453 3.28 -12.07 16.45
CA PHE A 453 2.05 -12.69 16.01
C PHE A 453 1.01 -11.61 15.64
N SER A 454 0.93 -11.29 14.37
CA SER A 454 -0.10 -10.42 13.80
C SER A 454 -0.21 -10.62 12.30
N GLY A 455 -1.41 -10.91 11.83
CA GLY A 455 -1.70 -11.06 10.40
C GLY A 455 -3.00 -11.79 10.14
N SER A 456 -3.13 -12.28 8.92
CA SER A 456 -4.36 -12.87 8.41
C SER A 456 -4.14 -14.25 7.78
N SER A 457 -5.22 -15.01 7.66
CA SER A 457 -5.30 -16.27 6.93
C SER A 457 -6.61 -16.36 6.16
N SER A 458 -6.69 -17.26 5.21
CA SER A 458 -7.89 -17.46 4.40
C SER A 458 -8.19 -18.93 4.17
N LEU A 459 -9.44 -19.23 3.81
CA LEU A 459 -9.89 -20.53 3.35
C LEU A 459 -10.62 -20.36 2.02
N ASP A 460 -10.21 -21.13 1.01
CA ASP A 460 -10.72 -21.11 -0.38
C ASP A 460 -10.67 -19.70 -1.03
N GLY A 461 -9.81 -18.81 -0.53
CA GLY A 461 -9.75 -17.42 -0.99
C GLY A 461 -11.02 -16.61 -0.79
N LYS A 462 -12.04 -17.18 -0.10
CA LYS A 462 -13.35 -16.55 0.06
C LYS A 462 -13.57 -15.96 1.43
N ASN A 463 -13.30 -16.73 2.47
CA ASN A 463 -13.45 -16.36 3.87
C ASN A 463 -12.08 -16.33 4.53
N GLY A 464 -11.97 -15.65 5.65
CA GLY A 464 -10.67 -15.53 6.29
C GLY A 464 -10.75 -15.09 7.74
N MET A 465 -9.61 -14.84 8.31
CA MET A 465 -9.46 -14.37 9.67
C MET A 465 -8.24 -13.47 9.82
N PHE A 466 -8.26 -12.67 10.87
CA PHE A 466 -7.14 -11.86 11.34
C PHE A 466 -6.95 -12.11 12.82
N ALA A 467 -5.70 -12.16 13.28
CA ALA A 467 -5.39 -12.25 14.71
C ALA A 467 -4.10 -11.50 15.02
N MET A 468 -3.99 -10.97 16.25
CA MET A 468 -2.78 -10.33 16.72
C MET A 468 -2.61 -10.41 18.24
N LYS A 469 -1.36 -10.49 18.67
CA LYS A 469 -0.92 -10.08 19.99
C LYS A 469 -0.51 -8.59 19.90
N LEU A 470 -1.32 -7.71 20.47
CA LEU A 470 -1.02 -6.28 20.57
C LEU A 470 -0.04 -6.09 21.74
N ALA A 471 1.05 -5.37 21.54
CA ALA A 471 1.97 -4.98 22.61
C ALA A 471 2.74 -3.71 22.22
N GLU A 472 2.62 -2.66 23.04
CA GLU A 472 3.40 -1.43 22.84
C GLU A 472 4.85 -1.60 23.24
N ARG A 473 5.76 -0.90 22.56
CA ARG A 473 7.15 -0.74 22.96
C ARG A 473 7.30 0.40 23.97
N ASP A 474 8.45 0.41 24.62
CA ASP A 474 8.87 1.50 25.50
C ASP A 474 9.33 2.70 24.65
N TYR A 475 8.36 3.45 24.17
CA TYR A 475 8.54 4.77 23.54
C TYR A 475 8.03 5.85 24.49
N GLU A 476 8.58 7.04 24.43
CA GLU A 476 8.09 8.18 25.18
C GLU A 476 6.58 8.42 24.90
N ASN A 477 5.78 8.61 25.95
CA ASN A 477 4.31 8.74 25.93
C ASN A 477 3.55 7.48 25.41
N PHE A 478 4.21 6.32 25.36
CA PHE A 478 3.57 5.02 25.18
C PHE A 478 3.45 4.31 26.53
N THR A 479 2.66 3.25 26.55
CA THR A 479 2.44 2.45 27.77
C THR A 479 3.01 1.05 27.54
N PRO A 480 4.27 0.77 27.99
CA PRO A 480 5.01 -0.44 27.59
C PRO A 480 4.39 -1.77 28.03
N ASP A 481 3.48 -1.74 29.00
CA ASP A 481 2.72 -2.91 29.47
C ASP A 481 1.32 -3.00 28.87
N PHE A 482 1.01 -2.14 27.88
CA PHE A 482 -0.24 -2.25 27.15
C PHE A 482 -0.22 -3.46 26.22
N VAL A 483 -1.09 -4.42 26.51
CA VAL A 483 -1.23 -5.67 25.77
C VAL A 483 -2.70 -5.99 25.51
N ALA A 484 -2.95 -6.76 24.45
CA ALA A 484 -4.25 -7.35 24.15
C ALA A 484 -4.10 -8.51 23.15
N ARG A 485 -5.01 -9.46 23.17
CA ARG A 485 -5.16 -10.49 22.15
C ARG A 485 -6.45 -10.24 21.39
N LYS A 486 -6.34 -10.11 20.08
CA LYS A 486 -7.43 -9.68 19.21
C LYS A 486 -7.59 -10.63 18.05
N SER A 487 -8.82 -10.89 17.65
CA SER A 487 -9.13 -11.65 16.45
C SER A 487 -10.38 -11.13 15.74
N VAL A 488 -10.43 -11.31 14.43
CA VAL A 488 -11.57 -11.02 13.56
C VAL A 488 -11.75 -12.21 12.63
N PHE A 489 -12.95 -12.80 12.65
CA PHE A 489 -13.32 -13.92 11.79
C PHE A 489 -14.32 -13.42 10.75
N CYS A 490 -14.03 -13.67 9.47
CA CYS A 490 -14.72 -13.08 8.33
C CYS A 490 -15.43 -14.17 7.52
N PHE A 491 -16.77 -14.17 7.53
CA PHE A 491 -17.61 -15.15 6.86
C PHE A 491 -18.71 -14.45 6.05
N ASP A 492 -18.73 -14.64 4.73
CA ASP A 492 -19.69 -14.01 3.81
C ASP A 492 -19.70 -12.47 3.94
N ASN A 493 -20.72 -11.90 4.58
CA ASN A 493 -20.81 -10.46 4.90
C ASN A 493 -20.83 -10.21 6.42
N ARG A 494 -20.26 -11.12 7.20
CA ARG A 494 -20.22 -11.06 8.67
C ARG A 494 -18.79 -11.08 9.18
N MET A 495 -18.56 -10.37 10.27
CA MET A 495 -17.32 -10.45 11.03
C MET A 495 -17.64 -10.71 12.50
N VAL A 496 -16.91 -11.63 13.13
CA VAL A 496 -16.93 -11.85 14.58
C VAL A 496 -15.63 -11.35 15.15
N CYS A 497 -15.71 -10.38 16.06
CA CYS A 497 -14.55 -9.69 16.64
C CYS A 497 -14.44 -10.04 18.12
N LEU A 498 -13.31 -10.60 18.51
CA LEU A 498 -13.02 -11.04 19.87
C LEU A 498 -11.77 -10.35 20.42
N GLY A 499 -11.80 -10.03 21.71
CA GLY A 499 -10.64 -9.53 22.45
C GLY A 499 -10.57 -10.13 23.84
N THR A 500 -9.34 -10.42 24.29
CA THR A 500 -9.05 -10.92 25.63
C THR A 500 -7.71 -10.37 26.13
N GLY A 501 -7.49 -10.47 27.45
CA GLY A 501 -6.24 -10.07 28.07
C GLY A 501 -5.88 -8.60 27.85
N ILE A 502 -6.89 -7.72 27.71
CA ILE A 502 -6.67 -6.28 27.56
C ILE A 502 -6.21 -5.75 28.92
N ALA A 503 -4.97 -5.30 28.98
CA ALA A 503 -4.35 -4.84 30.20
C ALA A 503 -3.34 -3.73 29.95
N ASN A 504 -3.26 -2.78 30.88
CA ASN A 504 -2.19 -1.78 30.97
C ASN A 504 -2.18 -1.10 32.33
N SER A 505 -1.14 -0.31 32.60
CA SER A 505 -0.98 0.44 33.87
C SER A 505 -1.45 1.90 33.80
N ASN A 506 -1.99 2.35 32.68
CA ASN A 506 -2.43 3.75 32.57
C ASN A 506 -3.69 4.01 33.38
N ALA A 507 -3.51 4.64 34.55
CA ALA A 507 -4.60 4.98 35.48
C ALA A 507 -5.25 6.35 35.17
N ASP A 508 -4.72 7.12 34.25
CA ASP A 508 -5.20 8.48 33.96
C ASP A 508 -6.25 8.50 32.86
N TYR A 509 -6.10 7.61 31.84
CA TYR A 509 -6.95 7.64 30.64
C TYR A 509 -7.62 6.28 30.41
N PRO A 510 -8.86 6.27 29.86
CA PRO A 510 -9.60 5.03 29.62
C PRO A 510 -9.02 4.25 28.44
N THR A 511 -9.12 2.93 28.52
CA THR A 511 -8.87 2.00 27.42
C THR A 511 -10.19 1.68 26.74
N GLU A 512 -10.22 1.73 25.41
CA GLU A 512 -11.42 1.58 24.59
C GLU A 512 -11.16 0.62 23.42
N THR A 513 -12.20 -0.12 23.02
CA THR A 513 -12.23 -0.81 21.71
C THR A 513 -13.29 -0.14 20.85
N THR A 514 -12.87 0.49 19.77
CA THR A 514 -13.77 1.22 18.88
C THR A 514 -14.54 0.28 17.97
N LEU A 515 -15.86 0.41 17.95
CA LEU A 515 -16.73 -0.29 17.00
C LEU A 515 -16.73 0.46 15.65
N PHE A 516 -17.11 1.72 15.69
CA PHE A 516 -17.07 2.61 14.54
C PHE A 516 -16.89 4.08 14.94
N GLN A 517 -16.38 4.85 14.01
CA GLN A 517 -16.41 6.30 13.98
C GLN A 517 -16.62 6.72 12.53
N THR A 518 -17.72 7.41 12.25
CA THR A 518 -18.10 7.85 10.91
C THR A 518 -18.68 9.25 10.94
N LYS A 519 -18.49 10.02 9.88
CA LYS A 519 -19.14 11.32 9.71
C LYS A 519 -20.65 11.14 9.83
N TYR A 520 -21.28 11.93 10.72
CA TYR A 520 -22.72 11.86 10.93
C TYR A 520 -23.49 12.23 9.66
N ASN A 521 -24.42 11.38 9.26
CA ASN A 521 -25.23 11.53 8.06
C ASN A 521 -26.74 11.58 8.34
N GLY A 522 -27.14 11.91 9.58
CA GLY A 522 -28.55 11.99 9.99
C GLY A 522 -29.12 10.71 10.58
N LYS A 523 -28.35 9.63 10.64
CA LYS A 523 -28.80 8.36 11.23
C LYS A 523 -28.22 8.16 12.63
N GLU A 524 -29.10 7.91 13.59
CA GLU A 524 -28.68 7.66 14.98
C GLU A 524 -28.01 6.30 15.14
N PRO A 525 -27.00 6.17 16.04
CA PRO A 525 -26.21 4.94 16.14
C PRO A 525 -26.97 3.76 16.77
N LYS A 526 -28.06 3.98 17.51
CA LYS A 526 -28.82 2.91 18.15
C LYS A 526 -29.88 2.32 17.23
N VAL A 527 -30.04 1.01 17.27
CA VAL A 527 -31.09 0.27 16.55
C VAL A 527 -32.15 -0.24 17.53
N GLY A 528 -33.30 0.42 17.55
CA GLY A 528 -34.38 0.11 18.51
C GLY A 528 -34.08 0.60 19.95
N GLU A 529 -34.70 -0.05 20.92
CA GLU A 529 -34.53 0.29 22.36
C GLU A 529 -33.34 -0.43 23.00
N ASP A 530 -32.78 -1.40 22.32
CA ASP A 530 -31.67 -2.23 22.78
C ASP A 530 -30.33 -1.49 22.58
N ASN A 531 -29.56 -1.32 23.65
CA ASN A 531 -28.24 -0.69 23.60
C ASN A 531 -27.15 -1.56 22.95
N TYR A 532 -27.43 -2.84 22.64
CA TYR A 532 -26.46 -3.79 22.11
C TYR A 532 -26.45 -3.87 20.60
N TRP A 533 -27.48 -3.35 19.90
CA TRP A 533 -27.52 -3.23 18.46
C TRP A 533 -27.27 -1.78 18.01
N LEU A 534 -26.29 -1.62 17.13
CA LEU A 534 -25.81 -0.31 16.69
C LEU A 534 -25.71 -0.28 15.16
N HIS A 535 -25.64 0.94 14.62
CA HIS A 535 -25.57 1.19 13.19
C HIS A 535 -24.62 2.38 12.93
N ASP A 536 -23.67 2.20 11.99
CA ASP A 536 -22.65 3.22 11.71
C ASP A 536 -23.12 4.37 10.81
N GLY A 537 -24.38 4.34 10.34
CA GLY A 537 -24.92 5.31 9.37
C GLY A 537 -24.68 4.91 7.90
N TYR A 538 -23.84 3.92 7.63
CA TYR A 538 -23.41 3.51 6.28
C TYR A 538 -23.79 2.06 5.94
N ASP A 539 -24.92 1.61 6.50
CA ASP A 539 -25.54 0.28 6.30
C ASP A 539 -24.72 -0.88 6.88
N ASN A 540 -23.87 -0.62 7.87
CA ASN A 540 -23.24 -1.68 8.65
C ASN A 540 -23.84 -1.71 10.06
N TYR A 541 -24.13 -2.92 10.55
CA TYR A 541 -24.77 -3.16 11.83
C TYR A 541 -23.83 -3.91 12.76
N TYR A 542 -23.87 -3.52 14.04
CA TYR A 542 -23.00 -4.04 15.09
C TYR A 542 -23.84 -4.62 16.21
N HIS A 543 -23.52 -5.82 16.64
CA HIS A 543 -24.14 -6.45 17.80
C HIS A 543 -23.07 -6.74 18.85
N VAL A 544 -23.15 -6.09 19.99
CA VAL A 544 -22.21 -6.30 21.11
C VAL A 544 -22.77 -7.37 22.02
N VAL A 545 -22.04 -8.48 22.16
CA VAL A 545 -22.40 -9.63 23.01
C VAL A 545 -21.77 -9.49 24.39
N ASP A 546 -20.53 -8.99 24.44
CA ASP A 546 -19.79 -8.75 25.68
C ASP A 546 -19.05 -7.41 25.63
N GLY A 547 -19.27 -6.57 26.63
CA GLY A 547 -18.62 -5.27 26.78
C GLY A 547 -19.59 -4.16 27.21
N THR A 548 -19.02 -3.11 27.83
CA THR A 548 -19.76 -1.91 28.21
C THR A 548 -19.79 -0.93 27.06
N VAL A 549 -20.92 -0.83 26.38
CA VAL A 549 -21.09 -0.02 25.15
C VAL A 549 -21.31 1.44 25.48
N ARG A 550 -20.61 2.30 24.77
CA ARG A 550 -20.87 3.72 24.64
C ARG A 550 -21.16 4.07 23.20
N ALA A 551 -22.15 4.92 22.96
CA ALA A 551 -22.47 5.41 21.63
C ALA A 551 -22.92 6.88 21.72
N GLN A 552 -22.50 7.67 20.74
CA GLN A 552 -22.82 9.10 20.70
C GLN A 552 -22.86 9.66 19.28
N VAL A 553 -23.61 10.76 19.15
CA VAL A 553 -23.46 11.71 18.05
C VAL A 553 -22.97 13.02 18.65
N ALA A 554 -21.81 13.47 18.23
CA ALA A 554 -21.19 14.66 18.83
C ALA A 554 -20.40 15.49 17.80
N GLU A 555 -20.37 16.81 18.03
CA GLU A 555 -19.34 17.65 17.41
C GLU A 555 -18.00 17.33 18.05
N GLN A 556 -17.01 17.03 17.22
CA GLN A 556 -15.64 16.70 17.64
C GLN A 556 -14.70 17.82 17.21
N GLU A 557 -13.86 18.27 18.13
CA GLU A 557 -12.70 19.10 17.82
C GLU A 557 -11.46 18.21 17.72
N SER A 558 -10.68 18.41 16.68
CA SER A 558 -9.51 17.60 16.38
C SER A 558 -8.37 18.44 15.82
N ARG A 559 -7.31 17.78 15.42
CA ARG A 559 -6.14 18.37 14.78
C ARG A 559 -5.89 17.74 13.42
N HIS A 560 -5.58 18.56 12.43
CA HIS A 560 -5.16 18.08 11.11
C HIS A 560 -3.80 17.39 11.20
N GLU A 561 -3.64 16.25 10.54
CA GLU A 561 -2.44 15.40 10.62
C GLU A 561 -1.13 16.15 10.29
N LYS A 562 -1.20 17.08 9.35
CA LYS A 562 -0.05 17.76 8.76
C LYS A 562 0.10 19.20 9.28
N THR A 563 -0.95 20.02 9.17
CA THR A 563 -0.90 21.42 9.55
C THR A 563 -1.04 21.63 11.05
N ARG A 564 -1.59 20.63 11.78
CA ARG A 564 -1.94 20.68 13.21
C ARG A 564 -2.99 21.74 13.57
N GLU A 565 -3.61 22.32 12.57
CA GLU A 565 -4.70 23.25 12.76
C GLU A 565 -5.90 22.54 13.38
N ILE A 566 -6.68 23.30 14.15
CA ILE A 566 -7.93 22.81 14.74
C ILE A 566 -8.91 22.52 13.61
N THR A 567 -9.49 21.33 13.64
CA THR A 567 -10.57 20.91 12.75
C THR A 567 -11.79 20.52 13.56
N LYS A 568 -12.98 20.63 12.97
CA LYS A 568 -14.24 20.27 13.63
C LYS A 568 -15.12 19.48 12.67
N GLY A 569 -15.88 18.56 13.24
CA GLY A 569 -16.85 17.78 12.49
C GLY A 569 -17.81 17.02 13.40
N LYS A 570 -18.98 16.72 12.89
CA LYS A 570 -20.00 15.96 13.60
C LYS A 570 -19.89 14.48 13.23
N PHE A 571 -19.69 13.63 14.24
CA PHE A 571 -19.50 12.20 14.07
C PHE A 571 -20.52 11.39 14.87
N SER A 572 -20.84 10.21 14.31
CA SER A 572 -21.44 9.09 15.00
C SER A 572 -20.33 8.13 15.41
N SER A 573 -20.24 7.78 16.67
CA SER A 573 -19.20 6.87 17.17
C SER A 573 -19.74 5.94 18.24
N ALA A 574 -19.17 4.74 18.29
CA ALA A 574 -19.45 3.76 19.32
C ALA A 574 -18.18 2.98 19.69
N TRP A 575 -18.07 2.65 20.97
CA TRP A 575 -16.93 1.90 21.51
C TRP A 575 -17.34 1.06 22.70
N ILE A 576 -16.51 0.07 23.01
CA ILE A 576 -16.57 -0.71 24.24
C ILE A 576 -15.55 -0.11 25.22
N GLU A 577 -16.01 0.27 26.41
CA GLU A 577 -15.18 0.86 27.45
C GLU A 577 -14.60 -0.21 28.36
N HIS A 578 -13.28 -0.24 28.53
CA HIS A 578 -12.58 -1.16 29.43
C HIS A 578 -12.17 -0.49 30.74
N GLY A 579 -12.43 0.82 30.89
CA GLY A 579 -12.00 1.60 32.04
C GLY A 579 -10.52 1.97 32.02
N LYS A 580 -10.04 2.51 33.13
CA LYS A 580 -8.64 2.90 33.33
C LYS A 580 -7.83 1.72 33.92
N ALA A 581 -6.62 1.55 33.46
CA ALA A 581 -5.73 0.47 33.87
C ALA A 581 -6.42 -0.91 33.95
N PRO A 582 -7.08 -1.39 32.86
CA PRO A 582 -7.75 -2.68 32.86
C PRO A 582 -6.73 -3.80 33.10
N LYS A 583 -7.18 -4.92 33.72
CA LYS A 583 -6.33 -6.08 34.03
C LYS A 583 -6.61 -7.27 33.11
N GLU A 584 -7.86 -7.53 32.81
CA GLU A 584 -8.32 -8.68 32.03
C GLU A 584 -9.52 -8.27 31.17
N GLY A 585 -9.44 -7.14 30.47
CA GLY A 585 -10.51 -6.66 29.62
C GLY A 585 -10.82 -7.66 28.48
N THR A 586 -12.11 -7.80 28.17
CA THR A 586 -12.61 -8.66 27.10
C THR A 586 -13.63 -7.93 26.26
N TYR A 587 -13.86 -8.41 25.06
CA TYR A 587 -15.03 -8.03 24.26
C TYR A 587 -15.43 -9.13 23.28
N GLU A 588 -16.71 -9.09 22.90
CA GLU A 588 -17.26 -9.84 21.78
C GLU A 588 -18.28 -8.97 21.07
N TYR A 589 -18.10 -8.80 19.77
CA TYR A 589 -19.12 -8.18 18.91
C TYR A 589 -19.11 -8.78 17.52
N MET A 590 -20.26 -8.70 16.86
CA MET A 590 -20.46 -9.11 15.48
C MET A 590 -20.75 -7.88 14.62
N VAL A 591 -20.27 -7.90 13.38
CA VAL A 591 -20.57 -6.89 12.37
C VAL A 591 -21.28 -7.55 11.19
N LEU A 592 -22.40 -6.97 10.78
CA LEU A 592 -23.12 -7.31 9.54
C LEU A 592 -22.87 -6.19 8.53
N ILE A 593 -22.22 -6.54 7.41
CA ILE A 593 -21.84 -5.57 6.39
C ILE A 593 -22.93 -5.53 5.33
N GLN A 594 -23.64 -4.41 5.23
CA GLN A 594 -24.69 -4.15 4.25
C GLN A 594 -25.68 -5.34 4.10
N PRO A 595 -26.25 -5.86 5.21
CA PRO A 595 -27.19 -6.98 5.15
C PRO A 595 -28.47 -6.57 4.43
N SER A 596 -29.14 -7.56 3.81
CA SER A 596 -30.54 -7.36 3.42
C SER A 596 -31.44 -7.22 4.67
N ALA A 597 -32.61 -6.63 4.53
CA ALA A 597 -33.55 -6.51 5.64
C ALA A 597 -33.94 -7.88 6.21
N SER A 598 -34.13 -8.89 5.36
CA SER A 598 -34.45 -10.24 5.79
C SER A 598 -33.30 -10.91 6.56
N ASP A 599 -32.04 -10.72 6.09
CA ASP A 599 -30.88 -11.27 6.79
C ASP A 599 -30.70 -10.61 8.16
N LEU A 600 -30.88 -9.28 8.24
CA LEU A 600 -30.81 -8.54 9.49
C LEU A 600 -31.87 -9.05 10.49
N ASP A 601 -33.12 -9.25 10.06
CA ASP A 601 -34.19 -9.73 10.91
C ASP A 601 -33.95 -11.16 11.39
N GLU A 602 -33.43 -12.05 10.53
CA GLU A 602 -33.05 -13.41 10.88
C GLU A 602 -31.90 -13.42 11.90
N LEU A 603 -30.81 -12.71 11.61
CA LEU A 603 -29.59 -12.73 12.42
C LEU A 603 -29.74 -12.02 13.77
N ARG A 604 -30.69 -11.09 13.88
CA ARG A 604 -31.07 -10.51 15.18
C ARG A 604 -31.78 -11.54 16.09
N LYS A 605 -32.45 -12.52 15.52
CA LYS A 605 -33.16 -13.56 16.29
C LYS A 605 -32.28 -14.77 16.61
N THR A 606 -31.41 -15.15 15.66
CA THR A 606 -30.59 -16.37 15.76
C THR A 606 -29.17 -16.08 15.28
N PRO A 607 -28.19 -16.09 16.19
CA PRO A 607 -26.78 -15.88 15.81
C PRO A 607 -26.30 -16.95 14.82
N ALA A 608 -25.60 -16.51 13.76
CA ALA A 608 -25.06 -17.39 12.73
C ALA A 608 -23.73 -18.04 13.14
N TYR A 609 -23.20 -17.76 14.30
CA TYR A 609 -21.92 -18.27 14.78
C TYR A 609 -22.01 -18.77 16.22
N GLU A 610 -20.97 -19.47 16.62
CA GLU A 610 -20.77 -19.94 17.97
C GLU A 610 -19.30 -19.71 18.36
N VAL A 611 -19.04 -19.08 19.50
CA VAL A 611 -17.70 -18.93 20.06
C VAL A 611 -17.38 -20.18 20.89
N LEU A 612 -16.47 -21.00 20.39
CA LEU A 612 -16.08 -22.26 21.03
C LEU A 612 -15.01 -22.06 22.10
N GLN A 613 -14.16 -21.04 21.94
CA GLN A 613 -13.12 -20.65 22.90
C GLN A 613 -12.89 -19.15 22.81
N ARG A 614 -12.75 -18.49 23.98
CA ARG A 614 -12.40 -17.07 24.06
C ARG A 614 -11.65 -16.79 25.35
N ASP A 615 -10.33 -16.97 25.31
CA ASP A 615 -9.41 -16.65 26.41
C ASP A 615 -8.04 -16.24 25.87
N GLN A 616 -7.07 -16.08 26.75
CA GLN A 616 -5.73 -15.69 26.33
C GLN A 616 -4.98 -16.81 25.59
N THR A 617 -5.44 -18.07 25.64
CA THR A 617 -4.83 -19.20 24.94
C THR A 617 -5.26 -19.21 23.47
N ALA A 618 -6.57 -19.08 23.22
CA ALA A 618 -7.09 -19.13 21.86
C ALA A 618 -8.43 -18.42 21.72
N HIS A 619 -8.71 -17.96 20.51
CA HIS A 619 -10.04 -17.59 20.05
C HIS A 619 -10.47 -18.55 18.96
N VAL A 620 -11.65 -19.19 19.13
CA VAL A 620 -12.19 -20.19 18.21
C VAL A 620 -13.64 -19.89 17.92
N VAL A 621 -13.99 -19.79 16.64
CA VAL A 621 -15.34 -19.50 16.17
C VAL A 621 -15.77 -20.54 15.14
N TYR A 622 -16.98 -21.03 15.29
CA TYR A 622 -17.69 -21.83 14.30
C TYR A 622 -18.79 -20.99 13.65
N ASP A 623 -18.74 -20.84 12.33
CA ASP A 623 -19.80 -20.19 11.56
C ASP A 623 -20.78 -21.22 11.01
N LYS A 624 -22.04 -21.12 11.41
CA LYS A 624 -23.08 -22.07 11.08
C LYS A 624 -23.53 -22.04 9.63
N LYS A 625 -23.38 -20.87 8.96
CA LYS A 625 -23.79 -20.70 7.55
C LYS A 625 -22.76 -21.23 6.57
N THR A 626 -21.47 -21.00 6.83
CA THR A 626 -20.37 -21.48 5.98
C THR A 626 -19.83 -22.85 6.39
N GLY A 627 -20.14 -23.30 7.61
CA GLY A 627 -19.60 -24.54 8.18
C GLY A 627 -18.10 -24.46 8.51
N ILE A 628 -17.53 -23.26 8.57
CA ILE A 628 -16.11 -23.05 8.85
C ILE A 628 -15.89 -22.99 10.36
N THR A 629 -14.90 -23.74 10.84
CA THR A 629 -14.30 -23.55 12.17
C THR A 629 -12.94 -22.86 12.00
N ALA A 630 -12.72 -21.78 12.72
CA ALA A 630 -11.49 -20.97 12.63
C ALA A 630 -10.86 -20.75 14.00
N TYR A 631 -9.55 -20.93 14.08
CA TYR A 631 -8.74 -20.90 15.30
C TYR A 631 -7.66 -19.84 15.20
N ALA A 632 -7.60 -18.95 16.18
CA ALA A 632 -6.43 -18.11 16.47
C ALA A 632 -5.79 -18.65 17.75
N ALA A 633 -4.78 -19.48 17.61
CA ALA A 633 -4.04 -20.03 18.75
C ALA A 633 -2.89 -19.06 19.11
N PHE A 634 -3.06 -18.28 20.15
CA PHE A 634 -2.02 -17.39 20.69
C PHE A 634 -0.95 -18.17 21.44
N GLU A 635 -1.39 -19.19 22.16
CA GLU A 635 -0.55 -20.18 22.85
C GLU A 635 -0.86 -21.59 22.30
N ALA A 636 -0.07 -22.59 22.69
CA ALA A 636 -0.38 -23.98 22.35
C ALA A 636 -1.78 -24.34 22.87
N TYR A 637 -2.62 -24.86 21.99
CA TYR A 637 -4.03 -25.06 22.25
C TYR A 637 -4.50 -26.48 21.95
N GLN A 638 -5.31 -27.04 22.86
CA GLN A 638 -5.96 -28.34 22.70
C GLN A 638 -7.47 -28.16 22.91
N PRO A 639 -8.30 -28.24 21.85
CA PRO A 639 -9.74 -28.13 21.98
C PRO A 639 -10.33 -29.23 22.88
N ALA A 640 -11.24 -28.88 23.77
CA ALA A 640 -11.86 -29.83 24.70
C ALA A 640 -12.80 -30.81 23.97
N ALA A 641 -13.44 -30.44 22.86
CA ALA A 641 -14.47 -31.20 22.19
C ALA A 641 -14.55 -30.98 20.67
N ASP A 642 -13.42 -30.83 19.98
CA ASP A 642 -13.42 -30.72 18.52
C ASP A 642 -13.54 -32.08 17.84
N LYS A 643 -14.19 -32.11 16.66
CA LYS A 643 -14.37 -33.34 15.89
C LYS A 643 -13.18 -33.66 14.99
N VAL A 644 -12.35 -32.68 14.68
CA VAL A 644 -11.23 -32.76 13.71
C VAL A 644 -9.90 -32.40 14.36
N VAL A 645 -9.82 -31.27 15.04
CA VAL A 645 -8.55 -30.75 15.60
C VAL A 645 -8.34 -31.25 17.01
N VAL A 646 -7.15 -31.81 17.27
CA VAL A 646 -6.71 -32.28 18.59
C VAL A 646 -5.74 -31.29 19.26
N ALA A 647 -4.81 -30.73 18.48
CA ALA A 647 -3.85 -29.79 19.00
C ALA A 647 -3.34 -28.82 17.90
N ILE A 648 -3.11 -27.58 18.30
CA ILE A 648 -2.52 -26.52 17.49
C ILE A 648 -1.34 -25.90 18.27
N PRO A 649 -0.16 -25.68 17.64
CA PRO A 649 0.95 -25.01 18.31
C PRO A 649 0.66 -23.52 18.50
N ALA A 650 1.43 -22.87 19.38
CA ALA A 650 1.34 -21.43 19.61
C ALA A 650 1.54 -20.62 18.31
N GLU A 651 0.95 -19.44 18.29
CA GLU A 651 1.10 -18.45 17.22
C GLU A 651 0.77 -19.03 15.84
N THR A 652 -0.39 -19.67 15.75
CA THR A 652 -0.86 -20.36 14.54
C THR A 652 -2.34 -20.08 14.31
N MET A 653 -2.68 -19.82 13.05
CA MET A 653 -4.07 -19.73 12.59
C MET A 653 -4.42 -20.99 11.81
N VAL A 654 -5.58 -21.58 12.13
CA VAL A 654 -6.11 -22.75 11.42
C VAL A 654 -7.56 -22.47 11.04
N MET A 655 -7.93 -22.83 9.82
CA MET A 655 -9.31 -22.79 9.38
C MET A 655 -9.64 -24.12 8.68
N TYR A 656 -10.80 -24.68 8.93
CA TYR A 656 -11.29 -25.81 8.16
C TYR A 656 -12.78 -25.78 7.92
N ALA A 657 -13.21 -26.41 6.83
CA ALA A 657 -14.59 -26.68 6.52
C ALA A 657 -14.75 -28.08 5.91
N LYS A 658 -15.94 -28.67 6.08
CA LYS A 658 -16.30 -29.92 5.42
C LYS A 658 -16.42 -29.68 3.91
N GLU A 659 -15.76 -30.52 3.11
CA GLU A 659 -15.76 -30.43 1.64
C GLU A 659 -16.65 -31.55 1.05
N SER A 660 -16.68 -32.70 1.73
CA SER A 660 -17.50 -33.88 1.39
C SER A 660 -17.81 -34.68 2.65
N ASP A 661 -18.48 -35.82 2.51
CA ASP A 661 -18.78 -36.68 3.67
C ASP A 661 -17.54 -37.20 4.39
N LYS A 662 -16.42 -37.35 3.67
CA LYS A 662 -15.12 -37.82 4.20
C LYS A 662 -14.01 -36.79 4.07
N GLY A 663 -14.25 -35.64 3.44
CA GLY A 663 -13.23 -34.65 3.08
C GLY A 663 -13.38 -33.33 3.80
N ILE A 664 -12.25 -32.70 4.08
CA ILE A 664 -12.16 -31.32 4.58
C ILE A 664 -11.20 -30.50 3.71
N ARG A 665 -11.45 -29.21 3.65
CA ARG A 665 -10.50 -28.18 3.27
C ARG A 665 -9.92 -27.59 4.54
N LEU A 666 -8.60 -27.53 4.63
CA LEU A 666 -7.90 -27.06 5.82
C LEU A 666 -6.81 -26.07 5.41
N SER A 667 -6.71 -24.97 6.15
CA SER A 667 -5.68 -23.96 5.99
C SER A 667 -4.90 -23.78 7.29
N VAL A 668 -3.57 -23.73 7.20
CA VAL A 668 -2.66 -23.46 8.32
C VAL A 668 -1.81 -22.27 7.97
N CYS A 669 -1.70 -21.31 8.87
CA CYS A 669 -0.90 -20.11 8.65
C CYS A 669 -0.10 -19.73 9.91
N ASP A 670 1.20 -19.50 9.72
CA ASP A 670 2.01 -18.67 10.59
C ASP A 670 2.13 -17.29 9.93
N PRO A 671 1.50 -16.22 10.46
CA PRO A 671 1.55 -14.91 9.83
C PRO A 671 2.90 -14.20 10.01
N ASN A 672 3.76 -14.71 10.89
CA ASN A 672 5.09 -14.17 11.13
C ASN A 672 5.99 -14.38 9.91
N LEU A 673 6.72 -13.35 9.52
CA LEU A 673 7.69 -13.42 8.43
C LEU A 673 8.94 -14.22 8.80
N ASN A 674 9.17 -14.49 10.10
CA ASN A 674 10.31 -15.26 10.63
C ASN A 674 11.64 -14.69 10.14
N ILE A 675 11.82 -13.38 10.28
CA ILE A 675 13.05 -12.64 9.97
C ILE A 675 13.87 -12.52 11.25
N GLU A 676 15.13 -12.97 11.23
CA GLU A 676 15.98 -12.90 12.42
C GLU A 676 16.47 -11.49 12.73
N GLU A 677 16.95 -10.79 11.72
CA GLU A 677 17.51 -9.46 11.88
C GLU A 677 16.38 -8.43 12.09
N LYS A 678 16.45 -7.67 13.18
CA LYS A 678 15.43 -6.69 13.57
C LYS A 678 15.94 -5.26 13.42
N THR A 679 16.38 -4.91 12.20
CA THR A 679 16.82 -3.56 11.85
C THR A 679 15.72 -2.75 11.18
N TYR A 680 15.98 -1.47 10.90
CA TYR A 680 15.09 -0.58 10.17
C TYR A 680 14.64 -1.18 8.82
N THR A 681 15.61 -1.63 8.02
CA THR A 681 15.41 -2.46 6.84
C THR A 681 16.29 -3.69 6.95
N THR A 682 15.72 -4.87 6.82
CA THR A 682 16.48 -6.12 6.85
C THR A 682 16.56 -6.76 5.48
N LYS A 683 17.71 -7.31 5.16
CA LYS A 683 18.01 -8.06 3.94
C LYS A 683 17.80 -9.57 4.11
N GLU A 684 17.59 -10.02 5.34
CA GLU A 684 17.33 -11.41 5.64
C GLU A 684 16.00 -11.87 5.04
N PRO A 685 15.97 -12.99 4.30
CA PRO A 685 14.72 -13.52 3.76
C PRO A 685 13.83 -14.08 4.88
N SER A 686 12.53 -14.18 4.59
CA SER A 686 11.60 -14.96 5.42
C SER A 686 12.08 -16.40 5.50
N ARG A 687 12.18 -16.93 6.72
CA ARG A 687 12.60 -18.31 6.96
C ARG A 687 11.41 -19.26 6.99
N PRO A 688 11.53 -20.45 6.39
CA PRO A 688 10.54 -21.49 6.57
C PRO A 688 10.53 -21.98 8.02
N ILE A 689 9.32 -22.16 8.57
CA ILE A 689 9.12 -22.74 9.90
C ILE A 689 8.06 -23.82 9.82
N THR A 690 8.20 -24.89 10.61
CA THR A 690 7.21 -25.97 10.65
C THR A 690 6.22 -25.76 11.78
N LYS A 691 4.94 -26.02 11.49
CA LYS A 691 3.84 -26.08 12.45
C LYS A 691 3.30 -27.50 12.46
N GLU A 692 3.18 -28.10 13.63
CA GLU A 692 2.64 -29.45 13.84
C GLU A 692 1.20 -29.36 14.36
N ILE A 693 0.24 -29.77 13.53
CA ILE A 693 -1.17 -29.84 13.85
C ILE A 693 -1.54 -31.29 14.07
N ARG A 694 -2.29 -31.61 15.15
CA ARG A 694 -2.80 -32.95 15.39
C ARG A 694 -4.29 -33.02 15.05
N LEU A 695 -4.63 -33.97 14.21
CA LEU A 695 -6.00 -34.22 13.76
C LEU A 695 -6.49 -35.58 14.26
N LYS A 696 -7.74 -35.63 14.67
CA LYS A 696 -8.41 -36.87 15.07
C LYS A 696 -8.73 -37.72 13.84
N GLY A 697 -8.40 -39.00 13.86
CA GLY A 697 -8.63 -39.92 12.76
C GLY A 697 -7.45 -40.02 11.80
N HIS A 698 -7.66 -40.79 10.73
CA HIS A 698 -6.64 -41.12 9.75
C HIS A 698 -6.85 -40.34 8.47
N TRP A 699 -6.10 -39.26 8.31
CA TRP A 699 -6.22 -38.36 7.17
C TRP A 699 -5.14 -38.63 6.11
N ARG A 700 -5.47 -38.33 4.83
CA ARG A 700 -4.54 -38.29 3.71
C ARG A 700 -4.77 -37.02 2.89
N LEU A 701 -3.73 -36.53 2.21
CA LEU A 701 -3.89 -35.49 1.20
C LEU A 701 -4.55 -36.06 -0.05
N THR A 702 -5.44 -35.27 -0.67
CA THR A 702 -6.01 -35.63 -1.98
C THR A 702 -4.99 -35.49 -3.10
N SER A 703 -4.00 -34.59 -2.94
CA SER A 703 -2.86 -34.39 -3.82
C SER A 703 -1.59 -34.15 -3.04
N PRO A 704 -0.43 -34.67 -3.47
CA PRO A 704 0.85 -34.44 -2.79
C PRO A 704 1.20 -32.93 -2.73
N MET A 705 1.78 -32.51 -1.61
CA MET A 705 2.30 -31.15 -1.39
C MET A 705 3.71 -31.24 -0.80
N GLU A 706 4.66 -30.48 -1.36
CA GLU A 706 6.07 -30.51 -0.92
C GLU A 706 6.27 -29.96 0.51
N ASN A 707 5.43 -29.01 0.89
CA ASN A 707 5.49 -28.34 2.20
C ASN A 707 4.57 -28.94 3.26
N VAL A 708 4.03 -30.15 3.02
CA VAL A 708 3.11 -30.86 3.94
C VAL A 708 3.53 -32.31 4.10
N ARG A 709 3.66 -32.77 5.35
CA ARG A 709 3.91 -34.17 5.69
C ARG A 709 2.85 -34.67 6.66
N LEU A 710 2.50 -35.94 6.53
CA LEU A 710 1.51 -36.61 7.36
C LEU A 710 2.12 -37.88 7.95
N GLU A 711 1.94 -38.07 9.25
CA GLU A 711 2.32 -39.26 9.98
C GLU A 711 1.13 -39.76 10.80
N GLN A 712 0.86 -41.06 10.77
CA GLN A 712 -0.18 -41.67 11.60
C GLN A 712 0.40 -42.05 12.96
N GLN A 713 -0.23 -41.57 14.04
CA GLN A 713 0.16 -41.88 15.43
C GLN A 713 -1.07 -42.31 16.22
N GLY A 714 -1.26 -43.63 16.34
CA GLY A 714 -2.45 -44.18 16.97
C GLY A 714 -3.71 -43.85 16.18
N ASP A 715 -4.69 -43.23 16.82
CA ASP A 715 -5.94 -42.79 16.23
C ASP A 715 -5.88 -41.32 15.70
N GLN A 716 -4.68 -40.76 15.60
CA GLN A 716 -4.46 -39.38 15.16
C GLN A 716 -3.56 -39.32 13.93
N THR A 717 -3.74 -38.26 13.18
CA THR A 717 -2.80 -37.83 12.13
C THR A 717 -2.01 -36.62 12.62
N VAL A 718 -0.69 -36.71 12.59
CA VAL A 718 0.23 -35.60 12.80
C VAL A 718 0.49 -34.96 11.46
N LEU A 719 0.06 -33.71 11.32
CA LEU A 719 0.21 -32.88 10.13
C LEU A 719 1.33 -31.87 10.36
N THR A 720 2.45 -32.02 9.67
CA THR A 720 3.55 -31.06 9.70
C THR A 720 3.51 -30.17 8.47
N VAL A 721 3.32 -28.88 8.68
CA VAL A 721 3.17 -27.87 7.63
C VAL A 721 4.38 -26.91 7.69
N THR A 722 5.05 -26.72 6.55
CA THR A 722 6.09 -25.70 6.42
C THR A 722 5.47 -24.40 5.96
N CYS A 723 5.47 -23.40 6.82
CA CYS A 723 4.99 -22.04 6.57
C CYS A 723 6.15 -21.12 6.25
N GLN A 724 5.97 -20.18 5.33
CA GLN A 724 6.93 -19.16 4.95
C GLN A 724 6.23 -17.93 4.36
N HIS A 725 6.86 -16.77 4.45
CA HIS A 725 6.33 -15.50 3.92
C HIS A 725 4.99 -15.06 4.51
N GLY A 726 4.60 -15.60 5.67
CA GLY A 726 3.28 -15.35 6.25
C GLY A 726 2.12 -15.87 5.40
N GLN A 727 2.38 -16.74 4.42
CA GLN A 727 1.34 -17.26 3.53
C GLN A 727 0.60 -18.44 4.17
N PRO A 728 -0.74 -18.51 4.03
CA PRO A 728 -1.48 -19.70 4.41
C PRO A 728 -1.13 -20.88 3.49
N VAL A 729 -1.05 -22.06 4.09
CA VAL A 729 -0.92 -23.33 3.38
C VAL A 729 -2.26 -24.03 3.43
N GLU A 730 -2.91 -24.12 2.29
CA GLU A 730 -4.24 -24.71 2.16
C GLU A 730 -4.17 -26.08 1.49
N MET A 731 -4.92 -27.04 2.01
CA MET A 731 -4.93 -28.42 1.54
C MET A 731 -6.33 -29.04 1.57
N LEU A 732 -6.56 -29.97 0.66
CA LEU A 732 -7.72 -30.87 0.67
C LEU A 732 -7.31 -32.22 1.25
N MET A 733 -8.07 -32.69 2.23
CA MET A 733 -7.78 -33.91 2.96
C MET A 733 -9.02 -34.82 3.01
N GLU A 734 -8.76 -36.13 3.01
CA GLU A 734 -9.81 -37.16 3.15
C GLU A 734 -9.49 -38.06 4.34
N ASN A 735 -10.55 -38.41 5.10
CA ASN A 735 -10.48 -39.40 6.14
C ASN A 735 -10.57 -40.81 5.52
N LYS A 736 -9.65 -41.71 5.88
CA LYS A 736 -9.55 -43.08 5.38
C LYS A 736 -10.67 -43.96 5.89
#